data_55a1f1aead667ca9f58eff010b539dd7
#
_entry.id   55a1f1aead667ca9f58eff010b539dd7
#
_cell.length_a   1.000
_cell.length_b   1.000
_cell.length_c   1.000
_cell.angle_alpha   90.00
_cell.angle_beta   90.00
_cell.angle_gamma   90.00
#
_symmetry.space_group_name_H-M   'P 1'
#
loop_
_entity.id
_entity.type
_entity.pdbx_description
1 polymer ?
#
loop_
_entity_poly.entity_id
_entity_poly.type
_entity_poly.pdbx_seq_one_letter_code
_entity_poly.pdbx_strand_id
1 'polypeptide(L)'
;MRKLKQYSLLATAIAAVLSNQAIAQDEQAKEQKVETIVVSGTAGGRGIRKIDAGFAVTNIDAVKIDKLAPKSTADLLKAVPGIWVESSGGESGANVFVRGFPGGGDAPFLTVSLQGSPVYPAPTLSFLENSSIFRLDETISMMEALRGGPNPVVSNGQPGLTTNFQLKRGSEDTEGTFKYTTSDYGLQRLDAVLSGELSDDLYYMVGGYIKRSSGIRDAGFTSERGQQFTINLTKELDNGEINVYTRQTDDTGAWYLPTPLNVDGVDAEYTQLGTHNRQAVIYAGNNNAMEIDLGEGRGWKGHISGGSIKLELKNGWHFIDRFNLTQGEANTYGLVPAGGAELLKDVADNGQDAKGSVTGTIYEGDTYVQSMGRWVVLKDIESFTNDLAFSKSFDKWESAYGVYSASTSAQDWWSLGNAAYYVLEAGGEMLDGIECNTSVEGCAWNYDINSTGDAKTLAFYTTQSYRATDALTLDIGLRSERHEVNYSVDENLNGIIEKSVDYSARKTSWTIGADYKLADDMGVFARINKGYKMPYFDDFRDNYGTYEAGNPLIKEVTQAELGYKYMGDNTDFFATLFSNEVKGDTFVRRPGEPAEILTNEALGIEFDYNYNHESGLSVNLNATVQDTEITESPDNEGNESQRQPGWQIRVTPSYDFELAGMFATIYGTFSAVDDRYGNNENTVVLEGYEKFDLGLIVEPAEGLKLQIAADNLTDEQGITEGDPRNVDAPNGRYIMPRSIKFSVSYSF
;
A
#
# COMPACT_ATOMS: atom_id res chain seq x y z
N MET A 1 6.50 -39.65 6.29
CA MET A 1 5.12 -40.15 6.57
C MET A 1 4.12 -39.07 7.04
N ARG A 2 4.52 -37.88 7.43
CA ARG A 2 3.58 -36.77 7.77
C ARG A 2 3.03 -36.02 6.51
N LYS A 3 3.76 -35.93 5.42
CA LYS A 3 3.31 -35.27 4.18
C LYS A 3 2.18 -36.00 3.44
N LEU A 4 2.10 -37.32 3.56
CA LEU A 4 1.02 -38.10 2.91
C LEU A 4 -0.37 -37.96 3.55
N LYS A 5 -0.46 -37.53 4.83
CA LYS A 5 -1.75 -37.34 5.51
C LYS A 5 -2.47 -36.03 5.11
N GLN A 6 -1.76 -35.02 4.63
CA GLN A 6 -2.35 -33.74 4.19
C GLN A 6 -3.05 -33.84 2.84
N TYR A 7 -2.53 -34.67 1.91
CA TYR A 7 -3.17 -34.90 0.61
C TYR A 7 -4.44 -35.76 0.70
N SER A 8 -4.61 -36.57 1.76
CA SER A 8 -5.80 -37.40 1.94
C SER A 8 -7.03 -36.61 2.38
N LEU A 9 -6.88 -35.50 3.09
CA LEU A 9 -7.98 -34.62 3.52
C LEU A 9 -8.52 -33.79 2.33
N LEU A 10 -7.63 -33.34 1.44
CA LEU A 10 -8.03 -32.62 0.24
C LEU A 10 -8.79 -33.51 -0.74
N ALA A 11 -8.31 -34.74 -0.93
CA ALA A 11 -8.98 -35.74 -1.78
C ALA A 11 -10.35 -36.14 -1.26
N THR A 12 -10.53 -36.16 0.09
CA THR A 12 -11.81 -36.53 0.72
C THR A 12 -12.83 -35.37 0.62
N ALA A 13 -12.38 -34.11 0.69
CA ALA A 13 -13.25 -32.95 0.50
C ALA A 13 -13.74 -32.85 -0.95
N ILE A 14 -12.86 -33.09 -1.92
CA ILE A 14 -13.21 -33.11 -3.35
C ILE A 14 -14.17 -34.25 -3.67
N ALA A 15 -13.98 -35.45 -3.09
CA ALA A 15 -14.86 -36.59 -3.32
C ALA A 15 -16.27 -36.43 -2.69
N ALA A 16 -16.40 -35.67 -1.60
CA ALA A 16 -17.70 -35.39 -0.99
C ALA A 16 -18.54 -34.37 -1.80
N VAL A 17 -17.90 -33.48 -2.55
CA VAL A 17 -18.58 -32.47 -3.39
C VAL A 17 -19.05 -33.07 -4.72
N LEU A 18 -18.34 -34.08 -5.27
CA LEU A 18 -18.67 -34.71 -6.54
C LEU A 18 -19.87 -35.68 -6.49
N SER A 19 -20.44 -35.94 -5.31
CA SER A 19 -21.55 -36.88 -5.15
C SER A 19 -22.96 -36.32 -5.29
N ASN A 20 -23.15 -35.03 -5.50
CA ASN A 20 -24.46 -34.41 -5.71
C ASN A 20 -24.51 -33.68 -7.06
N GLN A 21 -24.70 -34.42 -8.14
CA GLN A 21 -25.06 -33.85 -9.44
C GLN A 21 -26.58 -33.74 -9.56
N ALA A 22 -27.08 -32.53 -9.61
CA ALA A 22 -28.35 -32.19 -10.27
C ALA A 22 -28.07 -31.20 -11.39
N ILE A 23 -28.43 -31.58 -12.58
CA ILE A 23 -28.25 -30.88 -13.84
C ILE A 23 -29.23 -29.71 -13.88
N ALA A 24 -28.73 -28.51 -14.02
CA ALA A 24 -29.49 -27.38 -14.57
C ALA A 24 -28.64 -26.73 -15.68
N GLN A 25 -29.10 -26.88 -16.91
CA GLN A 25 -28.69 -26.10 -18.07
C GLN A 25 -29.58 -24.85 -18.09
N ASP A 26 -29.06 -23.64 -18.08
CA ASP A 26 -29.15 -22.71 -19.21
C ASP A 26 -29.02 -21.23 -18.84
N GLU A 27 -28.58 -20.48 -19.83
CA GLU A 27 -28.43 -19.05 -19.99
C GLU A 27 -27.14 -18.42 -19.48
N GLN A 28 -26.17 -18.39 -20.41
CA GLN A 28 -25.13 -17.36 -20.43
C GLN A 28 -25.81 -15.99 -20.35
N ALA A 29 -25.82 -15.42 -19.17
CA ALA A 29 -26.07 -14.00 -19.00
C ALA A 29 -24.95 -13.28 -19.76
N LYS A 30 -25.29 -12.62 -20.88
CA LYS A 30 -24.43 -11.58 -21.44
C LYS A 30 -24.11 -10.65 -20.28
N GLU A 31 -22.84 -10.59 -19.88
CA GLU A 31 -22.42 -9.51 -18.98
C GLU A 31 -22.83 -8.20 -19.63
N GLN A 32 -23.94 -7.64 -19.17
CA GLN A 32 -24.26 -6.25 -19.48
C GLN A 32 -23.10 -5.46 -18.91
N LYS A 33 -22.41 -4.70 -19.77
CA LYS A 33 -21.35 -3.77 -19.37
C LYS A 33 -21.94 -2.88 -18.27
N VAL A 34 -21.66 -3.22 -17.01
CA VAL A 34 -22.11 -2.46 -15.87
C VAL A 34 -21.40 -1.11 -15.94
N GLU A 35 -22.16 -0.04 -16.05
CA GLU A 35 -21.64 1.31 -16.12
C GLU A 35 -20.80 1.58 -14.86
N THR A 36 -19.49 1.77 -15.01
CA THR A 36 -18.59 1.95 -13.88
C THR A 36 -18.83 3.31 -13.23
N ILE A 37 -19.37 3.30 -12.01
CA ILE A 37 -19.63 4.50 -11.22
C ILE A 37 -18.41 4.76 -10.33
N VAL A 38 -17.96 6.00 -10.31
CA VAL A 38 -16.85 6.49 -9.48
C VAL A 38 -17.42 7.36 -8.37
N VAL A 39 -17.09 7.06 -7.13
CA VAL A 39 -17.51 7.83 -5.95
C VAL A 39 -16.35 8.68 -5.39
N SER A 40 -15.12 8.18 -5.51
CA SER A 40 -13.92 8.91 -5.10
C SER A 40 -13.73 10.18 -5.90
N GLY A 41 -13.31 11.26 -5.23
CA GLY A 41 -13.07 12.55 -5.89
C GLY A 41 -14.34 13.38 -6.15
N THR A 42 -15.51 12.91 -5.72
CA THR A 42 -16.76 13.68 -5.83
C THR A 42 -17.15 14.27 -4.47
N ALA A 43 -17.35 15.57 -4.44
CA ALA A 43 -17.90 16.22 -3.25
C ALA A 43 -19.36 15.78 -3.05
N GLY A 44 -19.73 15.45 -1.80
CA GLY A 44 -21.06 14.93 -1.51
C GLY A 44 -21.29 13.47 -1.89
N GLY A 45 -20.23 12.75 -2.36
CA GLY A 45 -20.28 11.30 -2.57
C GLY A 45 -21.28 10.82 -3.62
N ARG A 46 -21.67 11.67 -4.54
CA ARG A 46 -22.50 11.27 -5.69
C ARG A 46 -21.62 10.53 -6.68
N GLY A 47 -22.00 9.30 -7.00
CA GLY A 47 -21.34 8.56 -8.06
C GLY A 47 -21.51 9.26 -9.41
N ILE A 48 -20.43 9.32 -10.20
CA ILE A 48 -20.43 9.75 -11.59
C ILE A 48 -19.94 8.62 -12.48
N ARG A 49 -20.38 8.57 -13.74
CA ARG A 49 -19.83 7.59 -14.67
C ARG A 49 -18.33 7.86 -14.92
N LYS A 50 -17.52 6.83 -15.02
CA LYS A 50 -16.07 6.96 -15.26
C LYS A 50 -15.79 7.83 -16.49
N ILE A 51 -16.58 7.72 -17.55
CA ILE A 51 -16.45 8.52 -18.76
C ILE A 51 -16.71 10.02 -18.54
N ASP A 52 -17.55 10.37 -17.57
CA ASP A 52 -17.90 11.76 -17.23
C ASP A 52 -16.95 12.35 -16.16
N ALA A 53 -16.02 11.58 -15.63
CA ALA A 53 -15.04 12.05 -14.64
C ALA A 53 -13.99 12.98 -15.29
N GLY A 54 -13.87 14.23 -14.84
CA GLY A 54 -12.84 15.18 -15.28
C GLY A 54 -11.47 14.96 -14.61
N PHE A 55 -11.08 13.69 -14.36
CA PHE A 55 -9.86 13.27 -13.70
C PHE A 55 -9.56 11.80 -13.96
N ALA A 56 -8.30 11.39 -13.70
CA ALA A 56 -7.85 10.01 -13.88
C ALA A 56 -8.23 9.11 -12.70
N VAL A 57 -8.98 8.04 -12.98
CA VAL A 57 -9.39 7.03 -11.99
C VAL A 57 -9.33 5.62 -12.57
N THR A 58 -8.88 4.66 -11.77
CA THR A 58 -8.87 3.23 -12.11
C THR A 58 -9.73 2.47 -11.11
N ASN A 59 -10.60 1.59 -11.61
CA ASN A 59 -11.46 0.72 -10.82
C ASN A 59 -11.03 -0.72 -11.00
N ILE A 60 -10.86 -1.43 -9.89
CA ILE A 60 -10.50 -2.85 -9.85
C ILE A 60 -11.54 -3.55 -8.98
N ASP A 61 -12.40 -4.33 -9.63
CA ASP A 61 -13.45 -5.11 -8.98
C ASP A 61 -12.92 -6.40 -8.34
N ALA A 62 -13.76 -7.09 -7.56
CA ALA A 62 -13.40 -8.31 -6.86
C ALA A 62 -12.92 -9.42 -7.81
N VAL A 63 -13.49 -9.53 -9.03
CA VAL A 63 -13.09 -10.54 -10.03
C VAL A 63 -11.67 -10.28 -10.51
N LYS A 64 -11.33 -9.02 -10.80
CA LYS A 64 -9.97 -8.61 -11.16
C LYS A 64 -8.99 -8.79 -10.00
N ILE A 65 -9.41 -8.44 -8.77
CA ILE A 65 -8.58 -8.67 -7.56
C ILE A 65 -8.26 -10.16 -7.40
N ASP A 66 -9.27 -11.04 -7.54
CA ASP A 66 -9.09 -12.49 -7.44
C ASP A 66 -8.16 -13.04 -8.54
N LYS A 67 -8.32 -12.58 -9.79
CA LYS A 67 -7.44 -12.94 -10.93
C LYS A 67 -6.00 -12.48 -10.72
N LEU A 68 -5.78 -11.26 -10.22
CA LEU A 68 -4.44 -10.73 -9.93
C LEU A 68 -3.76 -11.45 -8.76
N ALA A 69 -4.53 -12.08 -7.87
CA ALA A 69 -4.07 -12.82 -6.69
C ALA A 69 -2.95 -12.10 -5.89
N PRO A 70 -3.12 -10.80 -5.53
CA PRO A 70 -2.08 -10.00 -4.92
C PRO A 70 -1.61 -10.60 -3.59
N LYS A 71 -0.34 -10.41 -3.25
CA LYS A 71 0.24 -10.89 -1.99
C LYS A 71 -0.06 -9.95 -0.81
N SER A 72 -0.27 -8.67 -1.12
CA SER A 72 -0.58 -7.62 -0.13
C SER A 72 -1.48 -6.55 -0.74
N THR A 73 -1.98 -5.65 0.10
CA THR A 73 -2.73 -4.47 -0.35
C THR A 73 -1.87 -3.57 -1.26
N ALA A 74 -0.60 -3.37 -0.89
CA ALA A 74 0.34 -2.60 -1.70
C ALA A 74 0.63 -3.26 -3.06
N ASP A 75 0.68 -4.59 -3.11
CA ASP A 75 0.91 -5.33 -4.36
C ASP A 75 -0.23 -5.11 -5.38
N LEU A 76 -1.48 -4.95 -4.90
CA LEU A 76 -2.62 -4.61 -5.76
C LEU A 76 -2.44 -3.26 -6.47
N LEU A 77 -1.75 -2.30 -5.84
CA LEU A 77 -1.53 -0.96 -6.39
C LEU A 77 -0.67 -0.97 -7.66
N LYS A 78 0.11 -2.03 -7.91
CA LYS A 78 0.86 -2.22 -9.17
C LYS A 78 -0.04 -2.29 -10.41
N ALA A 79 -1.32 -2.55 -10.23
CA ALA A 79 -2.30 -2.55 -11.30
C ALA A 79 -2.86 -1.15 -11.64
N VAL A 80 -2.37 -0.10 -10.97
CA VAL A 80 -2.78 1.29 -11.18
C VAL A 80 -1.71 2.02 -12.00
N PRO A 81 -2.02 2.58 -13.19
CA PRO A 81 -1.05 3.37 -13.96
C PRO A 81 -0.50 4.56 -13.17
N GLY A 82 0.73 4.98 -13.43
CA GLY A 82 1.36 6.11 -12.74
C GLY A 82 1.86 5.80 -11.32
N ILE A 83 1.74 4.55 -10.87
CA ILE A 83 2.12 4.12 -9.52
C ILE A 83 3.27 3.13 -9.60
N TRP A 84 4.39 3.45 -8.94
CA TRP A 84 5.49 2.54 -8.71
C TRP A 84 5.44 2.03 -7.27
N VAL A 85 5.52 0.71 -7.08
CA VAL A 85 5.37 0.06 -5.76
C VAL A 85 6.52 -0.90 -5.49
N GLU A 86 7.24 -0.64 -4.42
CA GLU A 86 8.29 -1.51 -3.91
C GLU A 86 7.72 -2.39 -2.77
N SER A 87 7.00 -3.45 -3.14
CA SER A 87 6.29 -4.36 -2.21
C SER A 87 7.12 -5.60 -1.82
N SER A 88 8.44 -5.54 -1.92
CA SER A 88 9.33 -6.68 -1.65
C SER A 88 9.76 -6.80 -0.17
N GLY A 89 9.25 -5.93 0.71
CA GLY A 89 9.52 -5.96 2.14
C GLY A 89 8.69 -6.97 2.96
N GLY A 90 7.83 -7.75 2.32
CA GLY A 90 6.93 -8.71 2.96
C GLY A 90 5.47 -8.42 2.61
N GLU A 91 4.54 -9.00 3.38
CA GLU A 91 3.09 -8.75 3.22
C GLU A 91 2.66 -7.37 3.76
N SER A 92 3.52 -6.71 4.51
CA SER A 92 3.25 -5.45 5.21
C SER A 92 4.39 -4.48 4.99
N GLY A 93 4.01 -3.27 4.59
CA GLY A 93 4.97 -2.18 4.35
C GLY A 93 5.52 -2.18 2.92
N ALA A 94 5.32 -1.05 2.27
CA ALA A 94 5.82 -0.80 0.93
C ALA A 94 6.17 0.68 0.77
N ASN A 95 7.08 0.97 -0.14
CA ASN A 95 7.23 2.32 -0.65
C ASN A 95 6.33 2.48 -1.87
N VAL A 96 5.61 3.58 -1.94
CA VAL A 96 4.68 3.86 -3.04
C VAL A 96 4.97 5.24 -3.61
N PHE A 97 5.33 5.27 -4.87
CA PHE A 97 5.62 6.49 -5.63
C PHE A 97 4.47 6.76 -6.58
N VAL A 98 4.03 8.01 -6.65
CA VAL A 98 2.84 8.42 -7.38
C VAL A 98 3.24 9.48 -8.42
N ARG A 99 3.27 9.13 -9.71
CA ARG A 99 3.52 10.12 -10.78
C ARG A 99 4.72 11.03 -10.51
N GLY A 100 5.85 10.45 -10.14
CA GLY A 100 7.05 11.20 -9.83
C GLY A 100 7.10 11.86 -8.44
N PHE A 101 6.06 11.74 -7.61
CA PHE A 101 6.15 12.21 -6.22
C PHE A 101 7.10 11.35 -5.40
N PRO A 102 7.87 11.96 -4.49
CA PRO A 102 8.72 11.22 -3.57
C PRO A 102 7.91 10.18 -2.79
N GLY A 103 8.38 8.95 -2.72
CA GLY A 103 7.65 7.82 -2.16
C GLY A 103 8.45 6.99 -1.17
N GLY A 104 9.74 7.30 -1.00
CA GLY A 104 10.58 6.68 0.02
C GLY A 104 10.18 7.15 1.42
N GLY A 105 10.28 6.26 2.41
CA GLY A 105 9.86 6.57 3.77
C GLY A 105 8.35 6.39 3.96
N ASP A 106 7.86 5.20 3.59
CA ASP A 106 6.52 4.73 3.97
C ASP A 106 5.33 5.41 3.25
N ALA A 107 5.46 5.69 1.94
CA ALA A 107 4.35 6.11 1.06
C ALA A 107 3.66 7.44 1.42
N PRO A 108 4.40 8.56 1.49
CA PRO A 108 3.90 9.83 2.01
C PRO A 108 2.78 10.49 1.20
N PHE A 109 2.54 10.06 -0.04
CA PHE A 109 1.49 10.58 -0.94
C PHE A 109 0.41 9.54 -1.26
N LEU A 110 0.20 8.57 -0.37
CA LEU A 110 -0.86 7.56 -0.45
C LEU A 110 -1.89 7.76 0.66
N THR A 111 -3.15 7.91 0.30
CA THR A 111 -4.30 7.79 1.21
C THR A 111 -5.03 6.48 0.93
N VAL A 112 -5.23 5.66 1.96
CA VAL A 112 -6.10 4.49 1.92
C VAL A 112 -7.41 4.82 2.61
N SER A 113 -8.53 4.63 1.92
CA SER A 113 -9.88 4.85 2.43
C SER A 113 -10.68 3.55 2.42
N LEU A 114 -11.59 3.42 3.37
CA LEU A 114 -12.60 2.38 3.43
C LEU A 114 -13.99 3.03 3.42
N GLN A 115 -14.85 2.63 2.48
CA GLN A 115 -16.21 3.18 2.33
C GLN A 115 -16.20 4.73 2.17
N GLY A 116 -15.16 5.29 1.56
CA GLY A 116 -14.99 6.72 1.31
C GLY A 116 -14.40 7.52 2.47
N SER A 117 -14.06 6.89 3.60
CA SER A 117 -13.40 7.54 4.73
C SER A 117 -11.94 7.11 4.84
N PRO A 118 -10.97 8.02 5.03
CA PRO A 118 -9.57 7.65 5.27
C PRO A 118 -9.44 6.73 6.48
N VAL A 119 -8.71 5.61 6.33
CA VAL A 119 -8.45 4.71 7.46
C VAL A 119 -7.51 5.33 8.48
N TYR A 120 -6.62 6.20 8.03
CA TYR A 120 -5.78 7.04 8.88
C TYR A 120 -5.58 8.38 8.17
N PRO A 121 -5.89 9.53 8.79
CA PRO A 121 -5.89 10.83 8.11
C PRO A 121 -4.51 11.37 7.78
N ALA A 122 -3.49 11.02 8.58
CA ALA A 122 -2.10 11.25 8.22
C ALA A 122 -1.74 10.28 7.08
N PRO A 123 -1.02 10.74 6.04
CA PRO A 123 -0.67 9.86 4.93
C PRO A 123 0.25 8.72 5.38
N THR A 124 1.11 8.97 6.37
CA THR A 124 2.06 7.97 6.88
C THR A 124 2.62 8.36 8.24
N LEU A 125 3.15 7.38 8.96
CA LEU A 125 4.14 7.50 10.02
C LEU A 125 5.34 6.63 9.65
N SER A 126 6.55 7.02 10.00
CA SER A 126 7.75 6.19 9.75
C SER A 126 7.55 4.78 10.30
N PHE A 127 7.87 3.77 9.50
CA PHE A 127 7.64 2.34 9.75
C PHE A 127 6.16 1.92 9.78
N LEU A 128 5.22 2.79 9.39
CA LEU A 128 3.79 2.48 9.30
C LEU A 128 3.15 3.26 8.15
N GLU A 129 3.08 2.66 6.99
CA GLU A 129 2.30 3.21 5.88
C GLU A 129 0.86 2.66 5.88
N ASN A 130 -0.06 3.37 5.22
CA ASN A 130 -1.49 3.09 5.35
C ASN A 130 -1.92 1.69 4.84
N SER A 131 -1.19 1.07 3.90
CA SER A 131 -1.48 -0.30 3.46
C SER A 131 -1.09 -1.34 4.51
N SER A 132 -0.24 -0.98 5.49
CA SER A 132 0.09 -1.83 6.63
C SER A 132 -1.07 -1.97 7.62
N ILE A 133 -1.92 -0.95 7.73
CA ILE A 133 -3.12 -0.95 8.58
C ILE A 133 -4.26 -1.73 7.91
N PHE A 134 -4.32 -1.69 6.58
CA PHE A 134 -5.40 -2.24 5.79
C PHE A 134 -4.99 -3.55 5.09
N ARG A 135 -5.58 -4.68 5.49
CA ARG A 135 -5.34 -6.00 4.89
C ARG A 135 -6.46 -6.38 3.92
N LEU A 136 -6.08 -6.76 2.70
CA LEU A 136 -7.01 -7.21 1.67
C LEU A 136 -7.57 -8.61 1.97
N ASP A 137 -8.88 -8.80 1.79
CA ASP A 137 -9.58 -10.09 1.91
C ASP A 137 -10.84 -10.15 1.03
N GLU A 138 -11.53 -11.28 1.07
CA GLU A 138 -12.76 -11.54 0.29
C GLU A 138 -13.96 -10.65 0.66
N THR A 139 -13.87 -9.81 1.70
CA THR A 139 -14.94 -8.85 2.04
C THR A 139 -14.95 -7.61 1.16
N ILE A 140 -13.92 -7.43 0.32
CA ILE A 140 -13.79 -6.28 -0.58
C ILE A 140 -14.50 -6.55 -1.90
N SER A 141 -15.34 -5.63 -2.33
CA SER A 141 -16.04 -5.68 -3.62
C SER A 141 -15.29 -4.95 -4.73
N MET A 142 -14.62 -3.84 -4.40
CA MET A 142 -13.94 -3.00 -5.38
C MET A 142 -12.88 -2.12 -4.72
N MET A 143 -11.85 -1.75 -5.49
CA MET A 143 -10.93 -0.65 -5.20
C MET A 143 -11.08 0.42 -6.29
N GLU A 144 -11.30 1.67 -5.89
CA GLU A 144 -11.14 2.86 -6.72
C GLU A 144 -9.78 3.49 -6.42
N ALA A 145 -9.03 3.87 -7.44
CA ALA A 145 -7.73 4.53 -7.31
C ALA A 145 -7.76 5.87 -8.06
N LEU A 146 -7.81 6.96 -7.32
CA LEU A 146 -7.83 8.33 -7.82
C LEU A 146 -6.41 8.92 -7.79
N ARG A 147 -5.88 9.23 -8.95
CA ARG A 147 -4.53 9.78 -9.13
C ARG A 147 -4.59 11.28 -9.35
N GLY A 148 -4.25 12.07 -8.34
CA GLY A 148 -4.37 13.54 -8.45
C GLY A 148 -5.83 14.00 -8.45
N GLY A 149 -6.27 14.66 -9.51
CA GLY A 149 -7.65 15.15 -9.64
C GLY A 149 -8.00 16.18 -8.55
N PRO A 150 -9.22 16.14 -7.99
CA PRO A 150 -9.67 17.06 -6.95
C PRO A 150 -9.22 16.67 -5.53
N ASN A 151 -8.34 15.68 -5.35
CA ASN A 151 -7.86 15.20 -4.04
C ASN A 151 -7.51 16.33 -3.06
N PRO A 152 -6.80 17.42 -3.46
CA PRO A 152 -6.44 18.47 -2.52
C PRO A 152 -7.62 19.26 -1.94
N VAL A 153 -8.83 19.07 -2.48
CA VAL A 153 -10.04 19.80 -2.03
C VAL A 153 -11.00 18.91 -1.27
N VAL A 154 -11.25 17.70 -1.74
CA VAL A 154 -12.29 16.81 -1.19
C VAL A 154 -11.72 15.89 -0.09
N SER A 155 -12.60 15.33 0.75
CA SER A 155 -12.24 14.38 1.81
C SER A 155 -11.13 14.92 2.72
N ASN A 156 -10.04 14.16 2.94
CA ASN A 156 -8.92 14.59 3.79
C ASN A 156 -8.01 15.66 3.14
N GLY A 157 -8.22 16.01 1.88
CA GLY A 157 -7.48 17.06 1.19
C GLY A 157 -6.02 16.73 0.88
N GLN A 158 -5.61 15.47 0.95
CA GLN A 158 -4.24 15.06 0.70
C GLN A 158 -3.96 14.95 -0.81
N PRO A 159 -2.89 15.59 -1.32
CA PRO A 159 -2.45 15.39 -2.70
C PRO A 159 -1.86 13.98 -2.89
N GLY A 160 -1.82 13.51 -4.13
CA GLY A 160 -1.25 12.21 -4.51
C GLY A 160 -2.31 11.17 -4.86
N LEU A 161 -2.11 9.93 -4.44
CA LEU A 161 -3.01 8.81 -4.69
C LEU A 161 -4.00 8.64 -3.53
N THR A 162 -5.29 8.60 -3.86
CA THR A 162 -6.32 8.11 -2.93
C THR A 162 -6.87 6.79 -3.44
N THR A 163 -6.75 5.74 -2.66
CA THR A 163 -7.43 4.47 -2.88
C THR A 163 -8.63 4.37 -1.97
N ASN A 164 -9.77 3.94 -2.52
CA ASN A 164 -10.99 3.71 -1.76
C ASN A 164 -11.45 2.27 -1.94
N PHE A 165 -11.39 1.50 -0.87
CA PHE A 165 -11.90 0.14 -0.84
C PHE A 165 -13.36 0.14 -0.45
N GLN A 166 -14.17 -0.62 -1.17
CA GLN A 166 -15.57 -0.80 -0.89
C GLN A 166 -15.81 -2.21 -0.37
N LEU A 167 -16.60 -2.31 0.70
CA LEU A 167 -17.01 -3.60 1.26
C LEU A 167 -18.15 -4.21 0.42
N LYS A 168 -18.19 -5.54 0.36
CA LYS A 168 -19.37 -6.27 -0.11
C LYS A 168 -20.57 -5.86 0.75
N ARG A 169 -21.74 -5.82 0.11
CA ARG A 169 -23.02 -5.51 0.73
C ARG A 169 -23.93 -6.74 0.60
N GLY A 170 -24.80 -6.97 1.56
CA GLY A 170 -25.87 -7.96 1.42
C GLY A 170 -26.96 -7.50 0.43
N SER A 171 -27.67 -8.46 -0.10
CA SER A 171 -28.84 -8.31 -0.97
C SER A 171 -30.02 -9.07 -0.36
N GLU A 172 -31.16 -9.11 -1.05
CA GLU A 172 -32.34 -9.92 -0.64
C GLU A 172 -31.96 -11.42 -0.56
N ASP A 173 -31.10 -11.87 -1.48
CA ASP A 173 -30.63 -13.24 -1.51
C ASP A 173 -29.43 -13.43 -0.55
N THR A 174 -29.37 -14.61 0.07
CA THR A 174 -28.22 -14.98 0.88
C THR A 174 -27.12 -15.52 -0.03
N GLU A 175 -25.95 -14.87 0.00
CA GLU A 175 -24.77 -15.23 -0.76
C GLU A 175 -23.61 -15.57 0.19
N GLY A 176 -22.79 -16.53 -0.19
CA GLY A 176 -21.61 -16.89 0.59
C GLY A 176 -20.45 -17.29 -0.28
N THR A 177 -19.24 -17.06 0.24
CA THR A 177 -17.98 -17.53 -0.39
C THR A 177 -17.08 -18.11 0.68
N PHE A 178 -16.55 -19.32 0.42
CA PHE A 178 -15.47 -19.93 1.17
C PHE A 178 -14.30 -20.15 0.24
N LYS A 179 -13.10 -19.70 0.61
CA LYS A 179 -11.90 -19.86 -0.18
C LYS A 179 -10.75 -20.36 0.68
N TYR A 180 -10.14 -21.45 0.27
CA TYR A 180 -8.91 -21.96 0.89
C TYR A 180 -7.75 -21.76 -0.08
N THR A 181 -6.67 -21.12 0.40
CA THR A 181 -5.46 -20.88 -0.37
C THR A 181 -4.26 -21.52 0.31
N THR A 182 -3.46 -22.25 -0.46
CA THR A 182 -2.16 -22.80 -0.05
C THR A 182 -1.08 -22.44 -1.07
N SER A 183 0.19 -22.63 -0.73
CA SER A 183 1.32 -22.33 -1.61
C SER A 183 2.49 -23.29 -1.41
N ASP A 184 3.47 -23.23 -2.31
CA ASP A 184 4.75 -23.93 -2.20
C ASP A 184 5.62 -23.45 -1.04
N TYR A 185 5.42 -22.20 -0.55
CA TYR A 185 6.08 -21.65 0.65
C TYR A 185 5.28 -21.84 1.95
N GLY A 186 4.34 -22.79 2.00
CA GLY A 186 3.65 -23.21 3.20
C GLY A 186 2.53 -22.28 3.67
N LEU A 187 2.04 -21.36 2.85
CA LEU A 187 0.84 -20.58 3.15
C LEU A 187 -0.37 -21.49 3.35
N GLN A 188 -1.13 -21.24 4.38
CA GLN A 188 -2.46 -21.79 4.63
C GLN A 188 -3.36 -20.64 5.02
N ARG A 189 -4.33 -20.31 4.18
CA ARG A 189 -5.27 -19.22 4.37
C ARG A 189 -6.69 -19.71 4.09
N LEU A 190 -7.60 -19.38 5.00
CA LEU A 190 -9.04 -19.59 4.83
C LEU A 190 -9.72 -18.22 4.87
N ASP A 191 -10.40 -17.86 3.80
CA ASP A 191 -11.30 -16.71 3.72
C ASP A 191 -12.75 -17.20 3.72
N ALA A 192 -13.64 -16.46 4.36
CA ALA A 192 -15.06 -16.72 4.34
C ALA A 192 -15.85 -15.40 4.36
N VAL A 193 -16.90 -15.35 3.57
CA VAL A 193 -17.85 -14.22 3.53
C VAL A 193 -19.27 -14.77 3.45
N LEU A 194 -20.17 -14.17 4.19
CA LEU A 194 -21.61 -14.41 4.12
C LEU A 194 -22.33 -13.08 4.10
N SER A 195 -23.29 -12.92 3.22
CA SER A 195 -24.11 -11.70 3.10
C SER A 195 -25.55 -12.04 2.78
N GLY A 196 -26.48 -11.12 3.07
CA GLY A 196 -27.89 -11.31 2.83
C GLY A 196 -28.75 -10.26 3.52
N GLU A 197 -30.05 -10.51 3.52
CA GLU A 197 -31.04 -9.71 4.23
C GLU A 197 -31.21 -10.23 5.67
N LEU A 198 -31.18 -9.33 6.66
CA LEU A 198 -31.43 -9.66 8.07
C LEU A 198 -32.90 -9.43 8.45
N SER A 199 -33.50 -8.39 7.89
CA SER A 199 -34.92 -8.04 7.97
C SER A 199 -35.22 -7.00 6.89
N ASP A 200 -36.50 -6.69 6.64
CA ASP A 200 -36.94 -5.72 5.61
C ASP A 200 -35.97 -4.52 5.51
N ASP A 201 -35.36 -4.33 4.33
CA ASP A 201 -34.37 -3.27 4.00
C ASP A 201 -33.12 -3.21 4.91
N LEU A 202 -32.85 -4.20 5.73
CA LEU A 202 -31.64 -4.30 6.53
C LEU A 202 -30.75 -5.46 6.06
N TYR A 203 -29.63 -5.12 5.47
CA TYR A 203 -28.69 -6.04 4.86
C TYR A 203 -27.43 -6.18 5.70
N TYR A 204 -26.84 -7.37 5.67
CA TYR A 204 -25.61 -7.66 6.37
C TYR A 204 -24.56 -8.28 5.43
N MET A 205 -23.31 -8.06 5.78
CA MET A 205 -22.17 -8.85 5.33
C MET A 205 -21.26 -9.10 6.53
N VAL A 206 -20.85 -10.34 6.68
CA VAL A 206 -19.84 -10.75 7.65
C VAL A 206 -18.79 -11.59 6.95
N GLY A 207 -17.51 -11.41 7.29
CA GLY A 207 -16.45 -12.19 6.67
C GLY A 207 -15.08 -11.85 7.22
N GLY A 208 -14.05 -12.46 6.62
CA GLY A 208 -12.68 -12.25 7.00
C GLY A 208 -11.81 -13.45 6.65
N TYR A 209 -10.62 -13.52 7.26
CA TYR A 209 -9.69 -14.61 7.04
C TYR A 209 -8.95 -15.03 8.31
N ILE A 210 -8.37 -16.23 8.24
CA ILE A 210 -7.30 -16.70 9.10
C ILE A 210 -6.16 -17.23 8.24
N LYS A 211 -4.90 -16.95 8.60
CA LYS A 211 -3.73 -17.41 7.85
C LYS A 211 -2.53 -17.76 8.72
N ARG A 212 -1.64 -18.57 8.15
CA ARG A 212 -0.28 -18.81 8.63
C ARG A 212 0.62 -19.21 7.48
N SER A 213 1.92 -18.88 7.58
CA SER A 213 2.93 -19.21 6.58
C SER A 213 4.33 -19.20 7.21
N SER A 214 5.28 -19.91 6.63
CA SER A 214 6.71 -19.73 6.95
C SER A 214 7.31 -18.52 6.24
N GLY A 215 6.55 -17.86 5.38
CA GLY A 215 6.98 -16.73 4.55
C GLY A 215 7.53 -17.18 3.21
N ILE A 216 7.42 -16.28 2.22
CA ILE A 216 7.89 -16.55 0.85
C ILE A 216 9.43 -16.75 0.82
N ARG A 217 10.16 -16.11 1.72
CA ARG A 217 11.55 -16.41 2.08
C ARG A 217 11.51 -17.16 3.39
N ASP A 218 11.86 -18.45 3.35
CA ASP A 218 11.66 -19.36 4.49
C ASP A 218 12.62 -19.04 5.64
N ALA A 219 12.08 -18.48 6.71
CA ALA A 219 12.82 -18.22 7.95
C ALA A 219 12.99 -19.45 8.85
N GLY A 220 12.48 -20.64 8.43
CA GLY A 220 12.53 -21.88 9.22
C GLY A 220 11.51 -21.96 10.36
N PHE A 221 10.61 -20.99 10.47
CA PHE A 221 9.52 -20.98 11.46
C PHE A 221 8.27 -20.27 10.87
N THR A 222 7.15 -20.29 11.58
CA THR A 222 5.96 -19.52 11.17
C THR A 222 6.24 -18.03 11.34
N SER A 223 6.58 -17.35 10.25
CA SER A 223 6.96 -15.94 10.22
C SER A 223 5.83 -15.00 9.79
N GLU A 224 4.72 -15.57 9.29
CA GLU A 224 3.52 -14.82 8.90
C GLU A 224 2.31 -15.49 9.53
N ARG A 225 1.47 -14.72 10.22
CA ARG A 225 0.24 -15.21 10.83
C ARG A 225 -0.74 -14.05 10.99
N GLY A 226 -2.01 -14.35 10.89
CA GLY A 226 -3.01 -13.31 11.07
C GLY A 226 -4.43 -13.80 10.96
N GLN A 227 -5.32 -12.93 11.42
CA GLN A 227 -6.76 -13.06 11.31
C GLN A 227 -7.41 -11.71 11.16
N GLN A 228 -8.53 -11.69 10.46
CA GLN A 228 -9.32 -10.50 10.27
C GLN A 228 -10.80 -10.86 10.25
N PHE A 229 -11.61 -10.00 10.84
CA PHE A 229 -13.06 -10.15 10.88
C PHE A 229 -13.71 -8.80 10.54
N THR A 230 -14.66 -8.82 9.62
CA THR A 230 -15.38 -7.64 9.14
C THR A 230 -16.88 -7.86 9.24
N ILE A 231 -17.59 -6.84 9.72
CA ILE A 231 -19.06 -6.74 9.67
C ILE A 231 -19.39 -5.47 8.90
N ASN A 232 -20.37 -5.56 8.00
CA ASN A 232 -20.95 -4.43 7.29
C ASN A 232 -22.47 -4.53 7.33
N LEU A 233 -23.14 -3.51 7.87
CA LEU A 233 -24.59 -3.43 7.97
C LEU A 233 -25.08 -2.23 7.17
N THR A 234 -26.10 -2.44 6.35
CA THR A 234 -26.73 -1.37 5.56
C THR A 234 -28.24 -1.40 5.75
N LYS A 235 -28.81 -0.29 6.20
CA LYS A 235 -30.25 -0.07 6.27
C LYS A 235 -30.67 0.89 5.16
N GLU A 236 -31.52 0.44 4.28
CA GLU A 236 -32.20 1.31 3.32
C GLU A 236 -33.34 2.06 4.01
N LEU A 237 -33.53 3.30 3.59
CA LEU A 237 -34.57 4.20 4.06
C LEU A 237 -35.38 4.69 2.84
N ASP A 238 -36.59 5.15 3.02
CA ASP A 238 -37.41 5.71 1.94
C ASP A 238 -36.71 6.85 1.16
N ASN A 239 -35.78 7.55 1.82
CA ASN A 239 -35.09 8.70 1.24
C ASN A 239 -33.56 8.59 1.40
N GLY A 240 -33.01 7.41 1.52
CA GLY A 240 -31.55 7.27 1.64
C GLY A 240 -31.07 5.97 2.23
N GLU A 241 -29.91 6.01 2.87
CA GLU A 241 -29.21 4.83 3.34
C GLU A 241 -28.39 5.17 4.60
N ILE A 242 -28.33 4.24 5.53
CA ILE A 242 -27.39 4.23 6.65
C ILE A 242 -26.51 2.99 6.52
N ASN A 243 -25.19 3.17 6.56
CA ASN A 243 -24.22 2.10 6.56
C ASN A 243 -23.34 2.21 7.80
N VAL A 244 -23.05 1.07 8.44
CA VAL A 244 -22.06 0.98 9.53
C VAL A 244 -21.23 -0.27 9.36
N TYR A 245 -19.93 -0.16 9.63
CA TYR A 245 -19.01 -1.27 9.52
C TYR A 245 -17.97 -1.29 10.65
N THR A 246 -17.45 -2.46 10.90
CA THR A 246 -16.26 -2.65 11.74
C THR A 246 -15.38 -3.74 11.17
N ARG A 247 -14.07 -3.55 11.25
CA ARG A 247 -13.06 -4.47 10.77
C ARG A 247 -11.99 -4.60 11.84
N GLN A 248 -11.87 -5.77 12.42
CA GLN A 248 -10.86 -6.10 13.41
C GLN A 248 -9.77 -6.94 12.78
N THR A 249 -8.53 -6.55 12.97
CA THR A 249 -7.35 -7.21 12.39
C THR A 249 -6.32 -7.50 13.49
N ASP A 250 -5.71 -8.67 13.44
CA ASP A 250 -4.53 -9.06 14.22
C ASP A 250 -3.64 -9.86 13.26
N ASP A 251 -2.67 -9.19 12.63
CA ASP A 251 -1.90 -9.73 11.50
C ASP A 251 -0.47 -9.24 11.55
N THR A 252 0.47 -10.18 11.40
CA THR A 252 1.91 -9.90 11.39
C THR A 252 2.61 -10.74 10.34
N GLY A 253 3.71 -10.21 9.80
CA GLY A 253 4.55 -10.89 8.83
C GLY A 253 6.01 -10.47 8.90
N ALA A 254 6.89 -11.38 8.49
CA ALA A 254 8.33 -11.10 8.41
C ALA A 254 8.61 -9.81 7.61
N TRP A 255 9.54 -9.03 8.11
CA TRP A 255 10.02 -7.85 7.42
C TRP A 255 11.34 -8.20 6.70
N TYR A 256 11.26 -8.36 5.37
CA TYR A 256 12.42 -8.61 4.53
C TYR A 256 13.15 -7.31 4.23
N LEU A 257 14.38 -7.24 4.63
CA LEU A 257 15.23 -6.06 4.54
C LEU A 257 16.20 -6.14 3.35
N PRO A 258 16.80 -5.01 2.93
CA PRO A 258 17.87 -5.04 1.94
C PRO A 258 18.98 -6.00 2.36
N THR A 259 19.53 -6.71 1.40
CA THR A 259 20.61 -7.69 1.57
C THR A 259 21.81 -7.30 0.72
N PRO A 260 23.02 -7.73 1.04
CA PRO A 260 24.21 -7.41 0.26
C PRO A 260 24.06 -7.86 -1.20
N LEU A 261 24.46 -6.98 -2.11
CA LEU A 261 24.46 -7.27 -3.54
C LEU A 261 25.80 -7.91 -3.95
N ASN A 262 25.76 -8.77 -4.98
CA ASN A 262 26.95 -9.41 -5.56
C ASN A 262 27.74 -10.31 -4.58
N VAL A 263 27.01 -10.98 -3.68
CA VAL A 263 27.58 -11.99 -2.76
C VAL A 263 26.99 -13.35 -3.10
N ASP A 264 27.85 -14.36 -3.26
CA ASP A 264 27.42 -15.73 -3.56
C ASP A 264 26.48 -16.27 -2.45
N GLY A 265 25.32 -16.81 -2.84
CA GLY A 265 24.31 -17.34 -1.93
C GLY A 265 23.36 -16.30 -1.34
N VAL A 266 23.46 -15.03 -1.78
CA VAL A 266 22.52 -13.96 -1.45
C VAL A 266 21.74 -13.57 -2.70
N ASP A 267 20.50 -14.02 -2.80
CA ASP A 267 19.60 -13.86 -3.96
C ASP A 267 18.16 -13.53 -3.50
N ALA A 268 17.19 -13.63 -4.39
CA ALA A 268 15.78 -13.32 -4.07
C ALA A 268 15.17 -14.27 -3.03
N GLU A 269 15.69 -15.49 -2.84
CA GLU A 269 15.20 -16.44 -1.84
C GLU A 269 15.84 -16.20 -0.47
N TYR A 270 16.93 -15.44 -0.42
CA TYR A 270 17.70 -15.19 0.81
C TYR A 270 16.91 -14.40 1.86
N THR A 271 17.03 -14.82 3.11
CA THR A 271 16.66 -14.03 4.29
C THR A 271 17.66 -14.23 5.41
N GLN A 272 18.11 -13.12 6.01
CA GLN A 272 18.95 -13.17 7.22
C GLN A 272 18.16 -13.66 8.42
N LEU A 273 16.85 -13.40 8.49
CA LEU A 273 16.01 -13.86 9.57
C LEU A 273 15.88 -15.39 9.56
N GLY A 274 16.18 -16.02 10.69
CA GLY A 274 16.11 -17.46 10.83
C GLY A 274 15.96 -17.91 12.29
N THR A 275 15.94 -19.23 12.51
CA THR A 275 15.73 -19.82 13.85
C THR A 275 16.84 -19.45 14.84
N HIS A 276 18.07 -19.21 14.38
CA HIS A 276 19.23 -18.91 15.22
C HIS A 276 19.31 -17.44 15.67
N ASN A 277 18.60 -16.54 14.99
CA ASN A 277 18.64 -15.10 15.29
C ASN A 277 17.27 -14.51 15.62
N ARG A 278 16.19 -15.32 15.60
CA ARG A 278 14.85 -14.89 15.91
C ARG A 278 14.72 -14.24 17.29
N GLN A 279 15.27 -14.89 18.32
CA GLN A 279 15.32 -14.36 19.68
C GLN A 279 16.58 -13.53 19.85
N ALA A 280 16.43 -12.28 20.25
CA ALA A 280 17.55 -11.37 20.41
C ALA A 280 17.38 -10.50 21.65
N VAL A 281 18.47 -9.86 22.07
CA VAL A 281 18.48 -8.85 23.14
C VAL A 281 18.87 -7.51 22.53
N ILE A 282 18.12 -6.47 22.86
CA ILE A 282 18.52 -5.09 22.59
C ILE A 282 18.81 -4.37 23.89
N TYR A 283 19.54 -3.27 23.79
CA TYR A 283 19.81 -2.36 24.90
C TYR A 283 19.24 -0.99 24.55
N ALA A 284 18.16 -0.60 25.20
CA ALA A 284 17.47 0.64 24.97
C ALA A 284 17.61 1.58 26.17
N GLY A 285 17.77 2.85 25.97
CA GLY A 285 17.88 3.88 26.98
C GLY A 285 18.67 3.44 28.22
N ASN A 286 19.69 4.13 28.64
CA ASN A 286 20.50 3.77 29.82
C ASN A 286 20.94 2.29 29.93
N ASN A 287 21.15 1.62 28.79
CA ASN A 287 21.52 0.19 28.68
C ASN A 287 20.51 -0.81 29.31
N ASN A 288 19.24 -0.51 29.30
CA ASN A 288 18.21 -1.46 29.73
C ASN A 288 18.09 -2.61 28.73
N ALA A 289 18.44 -3.83 29.15
CA ALA A 289 18.33 -5.01 28.35
C ALA A 289 16.84 -5.41 28.16
N MET A 290 16.43 -5.69 26.92
CA MET A 290 15.10 -6.15 26.56
C MET A 290 15.21 -7.36 25.60
N GLU A 291 14.55 -8.46 25.93
CA GLU A 291 14.40 -9.61 25.04
C GLU A 291 13.34 -9.30 23.98
N ILE A 292 13.63 -9.61 22.73
CA ILE A 292 12.76 -9.38 21.58
C ILE A 292 12.63 -10.62 20.73
N ASP A 293 11.49 -10.75 20.02
CA ASP A 293 11.26 -11.75 19.00
C ASP A 293 11.23 -11.05 17.61
N LEU A 294 12.31 -11.17 16.84
CA LEU A 294 12.39 -10.61 15.49
C LEU A 294 11.37 -11.26 14.52
N GLY A 295 10.84 -12.43 14.87
CA GLY A 295 9.78 -13.09 14.12
C GLY A 295 8.41 -12.40 14.18
N GLU A 296 8.24 -11.38 15.05
CA GLU A 296 7.06 -10.52 15.04
C GLU A 296 7.01 -9.59 13.81
N GLY A 297 8.15 -9.32 13.18
CA GLY A 297 8.24 -8.58 11.93
C GLY A 297 7.47 -7.26 11.92
N ARG A 298 6.66 -7.03 10.87
CA ARG A 298 5.70 -5.90 10.80
C ARG A 298 4.29 -6.38 11.04
N GLY A 299 3.65 -5.82 12.06
CA GLY A 299 2.31 -6.21 12.51
C GLY A 299 1.36 -5.03 12.69
N TRP A 300 0.07 -5.35 12.61
CA TRP A 300 -1.04 -4.49 12.98
C TRP A 300 -2.06 -5.27 13.79
N LYS A 301 -2.39 -4.76 14.96
CA LYS A 301 -3.45 -5.28 15.81
C LYS A 301 -4.37 -4.13 16.23
N GLY A 302 -5.54 -4.08 15.61
CA GLY A 302 -6.45 -2.97 15.83
C GLY A 302 -7.78 -3.15 15.13
N HIS A 303 -8.56 -2.07 15.14
CA HIS A 303 -9.84 -2.04 14.46
C HIS A 303 -10.01 -0.75 13.66
N ILE A 304 -10.79 -0.87 12.58
CA ILE A 304 -11.28 0.20 11.74
C ILE A 304 -12.81 0.12 11.78
N SER A 305 -13.46 1.11 12.36
CA SER A 305 -14.92 1.16 12.50
C SER A 305 -15.44 2.47 11.95
N GLY A 306 -16.51 2.41 11.20
CA GLY A 306 -17.06 3.63 10.60
C GLY A 306 -18.45 3.46 10.08
N GLY A 307 -18.90 4.46 9.35
CA GLY A 307 -20.21 4.42 8.71
C GLY A 307 -20.51 5.67 7.92
N SER A 308 -21.66 5.64 7.28
CA SER A 308 -22.19 6.78 6.53
C SER A 308 -23.70 6.88 6.63
N ILE A 309 -24.18 8.10 6.50
CA ILE A 309 -25.60 8.43 6.34
C ILE A 309 -25.73 9.21 5.04
N LYS A 310 -26.51 8.72 4.10
CA LYS A 310 -26.83 9.38 2.83
C LYS A 310 -28.33 9.62 2.77
N LEU A 311 -28.74 10.87 2.60
CA LEU A 311 -30.15 11.24 2.57
C LEU A 311 -30.47 12.15 1.39
N GLU A 312 -31.57 11.86 0.73
CA GLU A 312 -32.25 12.79 -0.16
C GLU A 312 -33.16 13.69 0.65
N LEU A 313 -32.85 14.97 0.68
CA LEU A 313 -33.59 15.96 1.43
C LEU A 313 -34.63 16.67 0.52
N LYS A 314 -35.56 17.40 1.15
CA LYS A 314 -36.52 18.21 0.40
C LYS A 314 -35.83 19.21 -0.55
N ASN A 315 -36.52 19.53 -1.66
CA ASN A 315 -36.02 20.45 -2.68
C ASN A 315 -34.75 20.01 -3.42
N GLY A 316 -34.48 18.70 -3.49
CA GLY A 316 -33.34 18.13 -4.23
C GLY A 316 -31.97 18.36 -3.62
N TRP A 317 -31.90 18.64 -2.32
CA TRP A 317 -30.65 18.57 -1.58
C TRP A 317 -30.30 17.14 -1.24
N HIS A 318 -29.03 16.79 -1.32
CA HIS A 318 -28.48 15.54 -0.84
C HIS A 318 -27.56 15.86 0.34
N PHE A 319 -27.64 15.02 1.35
CA PHE A 319 -26.80 15.06 2.54
C PHE A 319 -26.01 13.78 2.62
N ILE A 320 -24.74 13.89 2.93
CA ILE A 320 -23.89 12.78 3.27
C ILE A 320 -23.04 13.12 4.48
N ASP A 321 -22.94 12.18 5.39
CA ASP A 321 -22.00 12.22 6.51
C ASP A 321 -21.27 10.89 6.57
N ARG A 322 -19.94 10.91 6.65
CA ARG A 322 -19.09 9.74 6.78
C ARG A 322 -18.17 9.92 7.97
N PHE A 323 -18.01 8.88 8.74
CA PHE A 323 -17.06 8.88 9.84
C PHE A 323 -16.24 7.59 9.86
N ASN A 324 -15.02 7.67 10.40
CA ASN A 324 -14.17 6.51 10.65
C ASN A 324 -13.40 6.71 11.96
N LEU A 325 -13.28 5.62 12.71
CA LEU A 325 -12.44 5.48 13.90
C LEU A 325 -11.46 4.34 13.63
N THR A 326 -10.17 4.62 13.73
CA THR A 326 -9.11 3.61 13.68
C THR A 326 -8.32 3.65 14.97
N GLN A 327 -8.16 2.51 15.62
CA GLN A 327 -7.40 2.40 16.86
C GLN A 327 -6.66 1.08 16.91
N GLY A 328 -5.40 1.09 17.34
CA GLY A 328 -4.63 -0.14 17.53
C GLY A 328 -3.14 0.08 17.65
N GLU A 329 -2.46 -1.03 17.78
CA GLU A 329 -1.02 -1.14 17.94
C GLU A 329 -0.35 -1.63 16.65
N ALA A 330 0.76 -1.02 16.28
CA ALA A 330 1.63 -1.48 15.21
C ALA A 330 3.03 -1.75 15.74
N ASN A 331 3.65 -2.78 15.21
CA ASN A 331 5.03 -3.12 15.56
C ASN A 331 5.89 -3.31 14.30
N THR A 332 7.17 -3.00 14.43
CA THR A 332 8.20 -3.32 13.44
C THR A 332 9.44 -3.85 14.17
N TYR A 333 9.81 -5.07 13.83
CA TYR A 333 11.02 -5.74 14.31
C TYR A 333 11.85 -6.18 13.11
N GLY A 334 13.17 -5.93 13.12
CA GLY A 334 14.00 -6.37 12.02
C GLY A 334 15.51 -6.36 12.29
N LEU A 335 16.21 -7.15 11.48
CA LEU A 335 17.66 -7.13 11.35
C LEU A 335 18.06 -6.22 10.20
N VAL A 336 18.44 -4.99 10.50
CA VAL A 336 18.65 -3.92 9.52
C VAL A 336 20.15 -3.82 9.20
N PRO A 337 20.59 -3.96 7.93
CA PRO A 337 22.00 -3.89 7.58
C PRO A 337 22.58 -2.52 7.93
N ALA A 338 23.70 -2.51 8.64
CA ALA A 338 24.43 -1.30 9.02
C ALA A 338 25.59 -0.97 8.05
N GLY A 339 25.99 -1.94 7.24
CA GLY A 339 27.05 -1.83 6.22
C GLY A 339 26.88 -2.90 5.14
N GLY A 340 27.87 -3.05 4.27
CA GLY A 340 27.94 -4.12 3.28
C GLY A 340 28.43 -5.46 3.87
N ALA A 341 28.65 -6.46 3.00
CA ALA A 341 29.31 -7.71 3.35
C ALA A 341 30.82 -7.49 3.53
N GLU A 342 31.37 -8.09 4.55
CA GLU A 342 32.81 -8.03 4.88
C GLU A 342 33.33 -9.45 5.14
N LEU A 343 34.66 -9.67 5.02
CA LEU A 343 35.25 -10.93 5.47
C LEU A 343 35.54 -10.88 6.97
N LEU A 344 35.27 -11.98 7.68
CA LEU A 344 35.48 -12.07 9.12
C LEU A 344 36.90 -11.64 9.55
N LYS A 345 37.93 -12.03 8.80
CA LYS A 345 39.31 -11.63 9.08
C LYS A 345 39.56 -10.12 9.03
N ASP A 346 38.73 -9.36 8.33
CA ASP A 346 38.88 -7.91 8.17
C ASP A 346 38.18 -7.15 9.31
N VAL A 347 37.23 -7.78 10.01
CA VAL A 347 36.45 -7.21 11.12
C VAL A 347 36.82 -7.77 12.49
N ALA A 348 37.40 -8.97 12.54
CA ALA A 348 37.88 -9.60 13.78
C ALA A 348 39.26 -9.09 14.21
N ASP A 349 39.44 -8.90 15.51
CA ASP A 349 40.75 -8.53 16.07
C ASP A 349 41.85 -9.55 15.68
N ASN A 350 42.92 -9.06 15.03
CA ASN A 350 44.03 -9.88 14.55
C ASN A 350 43.64 -10.99 13.55
N GLY A 351 42.49 -10.88 12.86
CA GLY A 351 42.05 -11.88 11.88
C GLY A 351 41.70 -13.24 12.48
N GLN A 352 41.26 -13.27 13.74
CA GLN A 352 40.89 -14.51 14.45
C GLN A 352 39.59 -15.09 13.94
N ASP A 353 39.46 -16.41 14.07
CA ASP A 353 38.19 -17.10 13.91
C ASP A 353 37.18 -16.65 14.98
N ALA A 354 35.88 -16.61 14.64
CA ALA A 354 34.84 -16.25 15.57
C ALA A 354 33.93 -17.43 15.85
N LYS A 355 33.26 -17.37 17.00
CA LYS A 355 32.33 -18.40 17.42
C LYS A 355 30.88 -17.92 17.27
N GLY A 356 30.02 -18.76 16.70
CA GLY A 356 28.61 -18.53 16.65
C GLY A 356 27.96 -18.57 18.05
N SER A 357 27.10 -17.59 18.33
CA SER A 357 26.53 -17.39 19.67
C SER A 357 25.50 -18.46 20.08
N VAL A 358 24.90 -19.15 19.11
CA VAL A 358 23.85 -20.17 19.34
C VAL A 358 24.40 -21.57 19.14
N THR A 359 25.03 -21.85 18.01
CA THR A 359 25.51 -23.20 17.68
C THR A 359 26.87 -23.51 18.29
N GLY A 360 27.65 -22.48 18.58
CA GLY A 360 29.06 -22.61 18.98
C GLY A 360 30.01 -23.00 17.84
N THR A 361 29.54 -22.96 16.59
CA THR A 361 30.32 -23.21 15.39
C THR A 361 31.48 -22.20 15.31
N ILE A 362 32.68 -22.67 14.91
CA ILE A 362 33.83 -21.80 14.65
C ILE A 362 33.79 -21.43 13.17
N TYR A 363 33.76 -20.15 12.91
CA TYR A 363 33.81 -19.56 11.55
C TYR A 363 35.20 -19.05 11.26
N GLU A 364 35.75 -19.43 10.11
CA GLU A 364 37.09 -19.09 9.70
C GLU A 364 37.14 -17.66 9.08
N GLY A 365 38.31 -17.06 9.01
CA GLY A 365 38.52 -15.69 8.59
C GLY A 365 38.07 -15.34 7.16
N ASP A 366 37.81 -16.30 6.27
CA ASP A 366 37.26 -16.11 4.92
C ASP A 366 35.74 -16.21 4.85
N THR A 367 35.07 -16.39 5.98
CA THR A 367 33.59 -16.33 6.07
C THR A 367 33.11 -14.91 5.84
N TYR A 368 32.06 -14.74 5.00
CA TYR A 368 31.37 -13.47 4.88
C TYR A 368 30.48 -13.20 6.09
N VAL A 369 30.54 -11.97 6.58
CA VAL A 369 29.76 -11.46 7.72
C VAL A 369 29.20 -10.11 7.39
N GLN A 370 28.17 -9.70 8.12
CA GLN A 370 27.59 -8.37 7.99
C GLN A 370 27.21 -7.80 9.36
N SER A 371 27.46 -6.51 9.56
CA SER A 371 26.94 -5.78 10.70
C SER A 371 25.43 -5.53 10.51
N MET A 372 24.61 -5.95 11.48
CA MET A 372 23.17 -5.83 11.45
C MET A 372 22.65 -5.20 12.74
N GLY A 373 21.86 -4.14 12.61
CA GLY A 373 21.15 -3.52 13.72
C GLY A 373 19.86 -4.30 14.05
N ARG A 374 19.59 -4.47 15.33
CA ARG A 374 18.33 -5.04 15.83
C ARG A 374 17.38 -3.88 16.14
N TRP A 375 16.44 -3.64 15.23
CA TRP A 375 15.55 -2.50 15.29
C TRP A 375 14.18 -2.89 15.84
N VAL A 376 13.66 -2.06 16.73
CA VAL A 376 12.33 -2.19 17.30
C VAL A 376 11.61 -0.85 17.23
N VAL A 377 10.41 -0.86 16.66
CA VAL A 377 9.47 0.28 16.65
C VAL A 377 8.11 -0.22 17.10
N LEU A 378 7.57 0.42 18.12
CA LEU A 378 6.24 0.14 18.67
C LEU A 378 5.41 1.41 18.60
N LYS A 379 4.18 1.28 18.10
CA LYS A 379 3.24 2.40 17.96
C LYS A 379 1.89 2.05 18.55
N ASP A 380 1.29 3.00 19.23
CA ASP A 380 -0.13 3.01 19.57
C ASP A 380 -0.76 4.22 18.87
N ILE A 381 -1.77 3.98 18.03
CA ILE A 381 -2.40 5.02 17.22
C ILE A 381 -3.91 5.03 17.44
N GLU A 382 -4.45 6.24 17.46
CA GLU A 382 -5.89 6.45 17.40
C GLU A 382 -6.19 7.60 16.41
N SER A 383 -7.23 7.43 15.60
CA SER A 383 -7.71 8.49 14.74
C SER A 383 -9.21 8.46 14.59
N PHE A 384 -9.80 9.63 14.56
CA PHE A 384 -11.21 9.83 14.20
C PHE A 384 -11.29 10.82 13.04
N THR A 385 -12.06 10.48 12.01
CA THR A 385 -12.36 11.37 10.87
C THR A 385 -13.84 11.50 10.69
N ASN A 386 -14.29 12.68 10.26
CA ASN A 386 -15.65 12.94 9.85
C ASN A 386 -15.67 13.86 8.63
N ASP A 387 -16.45 13.50 7.61
CA ASP A 387 -16.66 14.27 6.39
C ASP A 387 -18.15 14.43 6.11
N LEU A 388 -18.66 15.62 6.37
CA LEU A 388 -20.06 15.99 6.21
C LEU A 388 -20.21 16.91 5.00
N ALA A 389 -21.11 16.58 4.09
CA ALA A 389 -21.37 17.41 2.93
C ALA A 389 -22.85 17.50 2.55
N PHE A 390 -23.20 18.64 1.97
CA PHE A 390 -24.48 18.89 1.31
C PHE A 390 -24.20 19.17 -0.16
N SER A 391 -24.98 18.57 -1.05
CA SER A 391 -24.91 18.85 -2.48
C SER A 391 -26.29 19.06 -3.08
N LYS A 392 -26.34 19.81 -4.18
CA LYS A 392 -27.55 20.04 -4.94
C LYS A 392 -27.24 20.29 -6.40
N SER A 393 -28.03 19.68 -7.28
CA SER A 393 -28.04 19.99 -8.70
C SER A 393 -29.17 20.99 -9.00
N PHE A 394 -28.82 22.03 -9.72
CA PHE A 394 -29.71 23.01 -10.32
C PHE A 394 -29.57 22.84 -11.84
N ASP A 395 -30.46 23.24 -12.67
CA ASP A 395 -30.40 23.14 -14.13
C ASP A 395 -28.99 22.82 -14.72
N LYS A 396 -28.10 23.81 -14.76
CA LYS A 396 -26.73 23.67 -15.26
C LYS A 396 -25.64 23.62 -14.18
N TRP A 397 -25.99 23.75 -12.91
CA TRP A 397 -25.06 23.82 -11.81
C TRP A 397 -25.19 22.62 -10.90
N GLU A 398 -24.07 22.11 -10.45
CA GLU A 398 -23.97 21.23 -9.30
C GLU A 398 -23.08 21.88 -8.26
N SER A 399 -23.59 22.04 -7.05
CA SER A 399 -22.91 22.69 -5.93
C SER A 399 -22.79 21.71 -4.77
N ALA A 400 -21.60 21.61 -4.18
CA ALA A 400 -21.39 20.89 -2.94
C ALA A 400 -20.60 21.73 -1.95
N TYR A 401 -20.93 21.57 -0.67
CA TYR A 401 -20.35 22.25 0.47
C TYR A 401 -20.08 21.22 1.56
N GLY A 402 -18.85 21.19 2.10
CA GLY A 402 -18.50 20.21 3.09
C GLY A 402 -17.64 20.75 4.22
N VAL A 403 -17.64 19.98 5.30
CA VAL A 403 -16.81 20.18 6.48
C VAL A 403 -16.10 18.86 6.76
N TYR A 404 -14.78 18.90 6.78
CA TYR A 404 -13.95 17.77 7.17
C TYR A 404 -13.30 18.05 8.50
N SER A 405 -13.34 17.09 9.42
CA SER A 405 -12.61 17.13 10.67
C SER A 405 -11.85 15.83 10.91
N ALA A 406 -10.67 15.93 11.47
CA ALA A 406 -9.87 14.78 11.91
C ALA A 406 -9.18 15.09 13.25
N SER A 407 -9.05 14.04 14.06
CA SER A 407 -8.23 14.04 15.27
C SER A 407 -7.41 12.78 15.27
N THR A 408 -6.09 12.90 15.47
CA THR A 408 -5.16 11.78 15.56
C THR A 408 -4.32 11.90 16.81
N SER A 409 -4.05 10.77 17.45
CA SER A 409 -3.00 10.65 18.45
C SER A 409 -2.08 9.49 18.10
N ALA A 410 -0.81 9.60 18.48
CA ALA A 410 0.15 8.53 18.37
C ALA A 410 1.13 8.56 19.53
N GLN A 411 1.44 7.39 20.05
CA GLN A 411 2.60 7.13 20.88
C GLN A 411 3.57 6.27 20.10
N ASP A 412 4.85 6.62 20.11
CA ASP A 412 5.88 6.03 19.28
C ASP A 412 7.11 5.73 20.12
N TRP A 413 7.46 4.46 20.29
CA TRP A 413 8.65 4.03 21.02
C TRP A 413 9.60 3.33 20.06
N TRP A 414 10.85 3.81 19.97
CA TRP A 414 11.87 3.28 19.08
C TRP A 414 13.13 2.93 19.82
N SER A 415 13.75 1.82 19.45
CA SER A 415 15.15 1.52 19.71
C SER A 415 15.76 0.97 18.43
N LEU A 416 16.58 1.78 17.77
CA LEU A 416 17.23 1.49 16.51
C LEU A 416 18.74 1.41 16.76
N GLY A 417 19.42 0.61 15.94
CA GLY A 417 20.84 0.32 16.15
C GLY A 417 21.01 -1.04 16.82
N ASN A 418 21.67 -1.10 17.98
CA ASN A 418 22.00 -2.36 18.64
C ASN A 418 22.74 -3.34 17.70
N ALA A 419 23.70 -2.83 16.93
CA ALA A 419 24.37 -3.58 15.88
C ALA A 419 25.29 -4.68 16.42
N ALA A 420 25.33 -5.79 15.69
CA ALA A 420 26.27 -6.89 15.91
C ALA A 420 26.60 -7.54 14.56
N TYR A 421 27.69 -8.28 14.51
CA TYR A 421 28.05 -9.06 13.32
C TYR A 421 27.30 -10.39 13.29
N TYR A 422 26.77 -10.70 12.12
CA TYR A 422 26.09 -11.95 11.80
C TYR A 422 26.80 -12.64 10.64
N VAL A 423 26.83 -13.96 10.66
CA VAL A 423 27.27 -14.75 9.50
C VAL A 423 26.30 -14.50 8.35
N LEU A 424 26.85 -14.25 7.17
CA LEU A 424 26.08 -13.97 5.96
C LEU A 424 25.69 -15.29 5.27
N GLU A 425 24.71 -15.95 5.82
CA GLU A 425 24.02 -17.13 5.29
C GLU A 425 22.55 -17.09 5.65
N ALA A 426 21.70 -17.85 4.98
CA ALA A 426 20.26 -17.88 5.28
C ALA A 426 20.03 -18.27 6.74
N GLY A 427 19.42 -17.35 7.52
CA GLY A 427 19.22 -17.54 8.97
C GLY A 427 20.49 -17.51 9.81
N GLY A 428 21.57 -16.93 9.30
CA GLY A 428 22.89 -16.92 9.95
C GLY A 428 22.86 -16.32 11.36
N GLU A 429 23.65 -16.92 12.26
CA GLU A 429 23.70 -16.54 13.67
C GLU A 429 24.61 -15.35 13.95
N MET A 430 24.40 -14.70 15.09
CA MET A 430 25.28 -13.66 15.62
C MET A 430 26.62 -14.27 16.03
N LEU A 431 27.69 -13.53 15.87
CA LEU A 431 29.05 -13.91 16.29
C LEU A 431 29.39 -13.37 17.68
N ASP A 432 29.92 -14.24 18.53
CA ASP A 432 30.43 -13.88 19.85
C ASP A 432 31.80 -13.22 19.75
N GLY A 433 32.05 -12.19 20.56
CA GLY A 433 33.37 -11.59 20.76
C GLY A 433 33.84 -10.69 19.61
N ILE A 434 33.01 -10.46 18.61
CA ILE A 434 33.26 -9.45 17.57
C ILE A 434 32.55 -8.18 17.96
N GLU A 435 33.29 -7.19 18.46
CA GLU A 435 32.73 -5.89 18.74
C GLU A 435 32.48 -5.13 17.43
N CYS A 436 31.40 -4.38 17.40
CA CYS A 436 31.08 -3.53 16.27
C CYS A 436 32.16 -2.45 16.13
N ASN A 437 32.88 -2.46 15.01
CA ASN A 437 33.91 -1.50 14.74
C ASN A 437 33.32 -0.10 14.60
N THR A 438 33.63 0.80 15.54
CA THR A 438 33.14 2.18 15.56
C THR A 438 33.60 3.02 14.36
N SER A 439 34.57 2.55 13.57
CA SER A 439 34.95 3.17 12.31
C SER A 439 34.05 2.77 11.13
N VAL A 440 33.23 1.71 11.28
CA VAL A 440 32.23 1.33 10.30
C VAL A 440 30.98 2.20 10.53
N GLU A 441 30.61 2.95 9.53
CA GLU A 441 29.46 3.84 9.58
C GLU A 441 28.19 3.06 9.95
N GLY A 442 27.47 3.50 11.00
CA GLY A 442 26.27 2.85 11.54
C GLY A 442 26.52 1.77 12.59
N CYS A 443 27.73 1.27 12.78
CA CYS A 443 28.02 0.21 13.74
C CYS A 443 27.86 0.66 15.21
N ALA A 444 28.26 1.87 15.54
CA ALA A 444 28.10 2.47 16.88
C ALA A 444 26.84 3.37 16.97
N TRP A 445 26.07 3.45 15.92
CA TRP A 445 24.88 4.29 15.89
C TRP A 445 23.72 3.63 16.63
N ASN A 446 23.11 4.38 17.53
CA ASN A 446 21.87 4.04 18.20
C ASN A 446 20.92 5.25 18.18
N TYR A 447 19.63 4.99 18.07
CA TYR A 447 18.60 6.01 18.09
C TYR A 447 17.41 5.51 18.89
N ASP A 448 17.29 5.99 20.12
CA ASP A 448 16.26 5.62 21.06
C ASP A 448 15.34 6.81 21.27
N ILE A 449 14.03 6.64 21.11
CA ILE A 449 13.04 7.69 21.39
C ILE A 449 11.77 7.12 22.03
N ASN A 450 11.09 7.96 22.80
CA ASN A 450 9.68 7.84 23.13
C ASN A 450 8.99 9.16 22.83
N SER A 451 8.01 9.13 21.93
CA SER A 451 7.32 10.35 21.53
C SER A 451 5.81 10.20 21.64
N THR A 452 5.16 11.33 21.88
CA THR A 452 3.69 11.42 21.94
C THR A 452 3.23 12.63 21.15
N GLY A 453 2.16 12.46 20.38
CA GLY A 453 1.61 13.52 19.55
C GLY A 453 0.10 13.47 19.43
N ASP A 454 -0.48 14.67 19.34
CA ASP A 454 -1.88 14.91 18.99
C ASP A 454 -1.94 15.87 17.81
N ALA A 455 -2.73 15.56 16.80
CA ALA A 455 -2.99 16.44 15.69
C ALA A 455 -4.48 16.61 15.43
N LYS A 456 -4.89 17.81 15.02
CA LYS A 456 -6.27 18.15 14.69
C LYS A 456 -6.33 18.89 13.37
N THR A 457 -7.27 18.48 12.52
CA THR A 457 -7.55 19.13 11.25
C THR A 457 -9.02 19.54 11.21
N LEU A 458 -9.29 20.78 10.78
CA LEU A 458 -10.61 21.26 10.45
C LEU A 458 -10.57 21.97 9.11
N ALA A 459 -11.39 21.52 8.16
CA ALA A 459 -11.46 22.12 6.84
C ALA A 459 -12.89 22.38 6.40
N PHE A 460 -13.07 23.48 5.68
CA PHE A 460 -14.27 23.81 4.95
C PHE A 460 -13.95 23.73 3.46
N TYR A 461 -14.78 23.05 2.67
CA TYR A 461 -14.58 22.94 1.26
C TYR A 461 -15.86 23.12 0.46
N THR A 462 -15.71 23.51 -0.80
CA THR A 462 -16.81 23.60 -1.76
C THR A 462 -16.31 23.17 -3.14
N THR A 463 -17.17 22.50 -3.86
CA THR A 463 -16.99 22.24 -5.29
C THR A 463 -18.21 22.75 -6.07
N GLN A 464 -17.94 23.37 -7.20
CA GLN A 464 -18.93 23.90 -8.10
C GLN A 464 -18.68 23.36 -9.49
N SER A 465 -19.67 22.72 -10.09
CA SER A 465 -19.61 22.23 -11.47
C SER A 465 -20.66 22.93 -12.30
N TYR A 466 -20.26 23.45 -13.46
CA TYR A 466 -21.11 24.21 -14.39
C TYR A 466 -21.12 23.57 -15.76
N ARG A 467 -22.27 23.08 -16.18
CA ARG A 467 -22.49 22.61 -17.54
C ARG A 467 -22.67 23.79 -18.49
N ALA A 468 -21.57 24.27 -19.06
CA ALA A 468 -21.58 25.42 -19.95
C ALA A 468 -22.34 25.14 -21.25
N THR A 469 -22.15 23.93 -21.81
CA THR A 469 -22.92 23.39 -22.95
C THR A 469 -23.24 21.91 -22.65
N ASP A 470 -23.95 21.23 -23.55
CA ASP A 470 -24.18 19.78 -23.42
C ASP A 470 -22.87 18.96 -23.49
N ALA A 471 -21.81 19.52 -24.08
CA ALA A 471 -20.53 18.89 -24.23
C ALA A 471 -19.46 19.38 -23.23
N LEU A 472 -19.59 20.59 -22.67
CA LEU A 472 -18.56 21.22 -21.84
C LEU A 472 -19.04 21.38 -20.40
N THR A 473 -18.35 20.76 -19.48
CA THR A 473 -18.48 20.97 -18.04
C THR A 473 -17.21 21.62 -17.49
N LEU A 474 -17.38 22.65 -16.69
CA LEU A 474 -16.32 23.36 -15.97
C LEU A 474 -16.50 23.13 -14.48
N ASP A 475 -15.42 22.85 -13.76
CA ASP A 475 -15.48 22.67 -12.31
C ASP A 475 -14.39 23.47 -11.60
N ILE A 476 -14.73 23.91 -10.38
CA ILE A 476 -13.83 24.60 -9.46
C ILE A 476 -14.07 24.06 -8.05
N GLY A 477 -12.98 23.87 -7.31
CA GLY A 477 -13.02 23.50 -5.92
C GLY A 477 -12.11 24.38 -5.07
N LEU A 478 -12.54 24.65 -3.85
CA LEU A 478 -11.79 25.39 -2.85
C LEU A 478 -11.87 24.68 -1.51
N ARG A 479 -10.75 24.62 -0.79
CA ARG A 479 -10.65 24.09 0.58
C ARG A 479 -9.82 25.04 1.43
N SER A 480 -10.34 25.45 2.60
CA SER A 480 -9.59 26.14 3.62
C SER A 480 -9.44 25.23 4.82
N GLU A 481 -8.20 24.90 5.16
CA GLU A 481 -7.86 23.94 6.19
C GLU A 481 -7.04 24.60 7.28
N ARG A 482 -7.37 24.31 8.54
CA ARG A 482 -6.56 24.57 9.73
C ARG A 482 -6.05 23.25 10.27
N HIS A 483 -4.75 23.18 10.52
CA HIS A 483 -4.07 22.03 11.09
C HIS A 483 -3.29 22.44 12.33
N GLU A 484 -3.39 21.64 13.38
CA GLU A 484 -2.76 21.87 14.69
C GLU A 484 -2.05 20.60 15.12
N VAL A 485 -0.83 20.74 15.65
CA VAL A 485 -0.02 19.63 16.16
C VAL A 485 0.59 20.00 17.49
N ASN A 486 0.38 19.13 18.49
CA ASN A 486 1.15 19.13 19.73
C ASN A 486 1.97 17.84 19.74
N TYR A 487 3.29 17.96 19.92
CA TYR A 487 4.18 16.79 19.83
C TYR A 487 5.36 16.95 20.78
N SER A 488 5.77 15.87 21.42
CA SER A 488 6.89 15.84 22.35
C SER A 488 7.72 14.57 22.16
N VAL A 489 9.03 14.71 22.32
CA VAL A 489 10.00 13.61 22.18
C VAL A 489 10.93 13.57 23.39
N ASP A 490 10.99 12.41 24.03
CA ASP A 490 12.05 11.98 24.93
C ASP A 490 13.11 11.27 24.09
N GLU A 491 14.22 11.92 23.84
CA GLU A 491 15.37 11.31 23.15
C GLU A 491 16.22 10.53 24.16
N ASN A 492 16.78 9.43 23.72
CA ASN A 492 17.59 8.52 24.54
C ASN A 492 16.82 7.79 25.65
N LEU A 493 15.49 7.83 25.68
CA LEU A 493 14.64 7.14 26.67
C LEU A 493 15.07 7.44 28.11
N ASN A 494 15.34 8.71 28.42
CA ASN A 494 15.88 9.16 29.72
C ASN A 494 14.83 9.83 30.61
N GLY A 495 13.59 9.97 30.13
CA GLY A 495 12.47 10.59 30.81
C GLY A 495 12.47 12.13 30.74
N ILE A 496 13.31 12.72 29.91
CA ILE A 496 13.40 14.17 29.67
C ILE A 496 12.80 14.43 28.27
N ILE A 497 11.98 15.45 28.16
CA ILE A 497 11.47 15.91 26.88
C ILE A 497 12.47 16.89 26.28
N GLU A 498 13.18 16.48 25.23
CA GLU A 498 14.16 17.32 24.53
C GLU A 498 13.52 18.14 23.41
N LYS A 499 12.48 17.61 22.75
CA LYS A 499 11.78 18.30 21.66
C LYS A 499 10.31 18.50 22.03
N SER A 500 9.82 19.72 21.87
CA SER A 500 8.42 20.06 22.11
C SER A 500 7.90 20.97 21.02
N VAL A 501 6.76 20.63 20.44
CA VAL A 501 6.12 21.32 19.32
C VAL A 501 4.71 21.74 19.71
N ASP A 502 4.40 23.00 19.46
CA ASP A 502 3.04 23.56 19.45
C ASP A 502 2.88 24.31 18.12
N TYR A 503 2.21 23.67 17.19
CA TYR A 503 2.14 24.15 15.80
C TYR A 503 0.70 24.36 15.37
N SER A 504 0.46 25.43 14.62
CA SER A 504 -0.81 25.70 13.96
C SER A 504 -0.58 26.40 12.64
N ALA A 505 -1.20 25.92 11.59
CA ALA A 505 -1.16 26.55 10.27
C ALA A 505 -2.54 26.52 9.59
N ARG A 506 -2.73 27.45 8.66
CA ARG A 506 -3.89 27.48 7.76
C ARG A 506 -3.42 27.58 6.32
N LYS A 507 -3.98 26.72 5.45
CA LYS A 507 -3.73 26.74 4.01
C LYS A 507 -5.04 26.69 3.24
N THR A 508 -4.97 27.17 1.99
CA THR A 508 -6.11 27.11 1.05
C THR A 508 -5.67 26.38 -0.20
N SER A 509 -6.24 25.20 -0.42
CA SER A 509 -6.09 24.39 -1.63
C SER A 509 -7.18 24.73 -2.64
N TRP A 510 -6.91 24.52 -3.92
CA TRP A 510 -7.88 24.74 -4.97
C TRP A 510 -7.67 23.78 -6.14
N THR A 511 -8.73 23.58 -6.93
CA THR A 511 -8.71 22.83 -8.18
C THR A 511 -9.58 23.54 -9.21
N ILE A 512 -9.17 23.52 -10.48
CA ILE A 512 -9.94 24.00 -11.61
C ILE A 512 -9.87 22.94 -12.70
N GLY A 513 -11.01 22.52 -13.24
CA GLY A 513 -11.11 21.49 -14.25
C GLY A 513 -12.06 21.87 -15.38
N ALA A 514 -11.86 21.24 -16.52
CA ALA A 514 -12.75 21.25 -17.65
C ALA A 514 -12.85 19.84 -18.23
N ASP A 515 -14.06 19.38 -18.46
CA ASP A 515 -14.36 18.12 -19.15
C ASP A 515 -15.16 18.42 -20.42
N TYR A 516 -14.66 17.92 -21.56
CA TYR A 516 -15.28 18.13 -22.86
C TYR A 516 -15.62 16.79 -23.52
N LYS A 517 -16.90 16.54 -23.67
CA LYS A 517 -17.45 15.37 -24.36
C LYS A 517 -17.33 15.53 -25.87
N LEU A 518 -16.53 14.69 -26.50
CA LEU A 518 -16.35 14.63 -27.96
C LEU A 518 -17.48 13.83 -28.62
N ALA A 519 -17.87 12.73 -27.98
CA ALA A 519 -19.01 11.86 -28.30
C ALA A 519 -19.52 11.20 -27.00
N ASP A 520 -20.57 10.38 -27.07
CA ASP A 520 -21.13 9.74 -25.87
C ASP A 520 -20.14 8.77 -25.20
N ASP A 521 -19.22 8.22 -25.97
CA ASP A 521 -18.19 7.26 -25.59
C ASP A 521 -16.76 7.86 -25.55
N MET A 522 -16.60 9.15 -25.81
CA MET A 522 -15.29 9.80 -25.90
C MET A 522 -15.29 11.21 -25.26
N GLY A 523 -14.20 11.54 -24.56
CA GLY A 523 -13.99 12.85 -23.98
C GLY A 523 -12.54 13.22 -23.77
N VAL A 524 -12.31 14.48 -23.47
CA VAL A 524 -11.02 15.02 -23.02
C VAL A 524 -11.26 15.83 -21.75
N PHE A 525 -10.30 15.81 -20.85
CA PHE A 525 -10.33 16.68 -19.68
C PHE A 525 -8.99 17.40 -19.49
N ALA A 526 -9.05 18.56 -18.87
CA ALA A 526 -7.88 19.28 -18.39
C ALA A 526 -8.13 19.74 -16.96
N ARG A 527 -7.12 19.66 -16.12
CA ARG A 527 -7.21 20.05 -14.71
C ARG A 527 -5.89 20.63 -14.23
N ILE A 528 -5.99 21.61 -13.35
CA ILE A 528 -4.87 22.11 -12.56
C ILE A 528 -5.33 22.21 -11.11
N ASN A 529 -4.47 21.82 -10.18
CA ASN A 529 -4.72 21.96 -8.77
C ASN A 529 -3.47 22.37 -7.99
N LYS A 530 -3.71 22.97 -6.84
CA LYS A 530 -2.71 23.30 -5.84
C LYS A 530 -3.18 22.81 -4.50
N GLY A 531 -2.37 21.98 -3.87
CA GLY A 531 -2.62 21.40 -2.56
C GLY A 531 -1.44 21.54 -1.62
N TYR A 532 -1.65 21.15 -0.38
CA TYR A 532 -0.63 21.19 0.67
C TYR A 532 -0.66 19.90 1.46
N LYS A 533 0.53 19.31 1.72
CA LYS A 533 0.70 18.28 2.72
C LYS A 533 1.15 18.98 4.00
N MET A 534 0.27 18.94 5.01
CA MET A 534 0.54 19.54 6.32
C MET A 534 1.48 18.63 7.11
N PRO A 535 2.41 19.18 7.93
CA PRO A 535 3.36 18.39 8.68
C PRO A 535 2.68 17.62 9.81
N TYR A 536 3.14 16.39 10.04
CA TYR A 536 2.76 15.54 11.15
C TYR A 536 3.97 15.23 12.05
N PHE A 537 3.84 14.31 12.98
CA PHE A 537 4.78 14.04 14.07
C PHE A 537 6.22 13.80 13.58
N ASP A 538 6.39 12.95 12.57
CA ASP A 538 7.72 12.62 12.04
C ASP A 538 8.38 13.78 11.31
N ASP A 539 7.58 14.60 10.60
CA ASP A 539 8.13 15.83 9.97
C ASP A 539 8.77 16.74 11.02
N PHE A 540 8.15 16.86 12.20
CA PHE A 540 8.71 17.67 13.30
C PHE A 540 9.88 16.99 14.01
N ARG A 541 9.85 15.67 14.21
CA ARG A 541 10.98 14.93 14.80
C ARG A 541 12.23 15.10 13.96
N ASP A 542 12.11 14.84 12.66
CA ASP A 542 13.23 14.78 11.74
C ASP A 542 13.73 16.17 11.31
N ASN A 543 12.87 17.20 11.41
CA ASN A 543 13.17 18.57 11.01
C ASN A 543 13.02 19.57 12.18
N TYR A 544 13.27 19.13 13.41
CA TYR A 544 13.04 19.98 14.59
C TYR A 544 13.82 21.31 14.54
N GLY A 545 15.08 21.29 14.10
CA GLY A 545 15.89 22.49 13.92
C GLY A 545 15.31 23.49 12.90
N THR A 546 14.72 22.99 11.81
CA THR A 546 14.03 23.80 10.81
C THR A 546 12.78 24.46 11.40
N TYR A 547 12.03 23.70 12.21
CA TYR A 547 10.86 24.21 12.93
C TYR A 547 11.26 25.29 13.96
N GLU A 548 12.29 25.06 14.79
CA GLU A 548 12.78 26.05 15.78
C GLU A 548 13.29 27.36 15.11
N ALA A 549 13.86 27.24 13.90
CA ALA A 549 14.26 28.38 13.10
C ALA A 549 13.07 29.17 12.53
N GLY A 550 11.83 28.71 12.75
CA GLY A 550 10.59 29.36 12.29
C GLY A 550 10.25 29.10 10.82
N ASN A 551 10.87 28.09 10.19
CA ASN A 551 10.57 27.72 8.82
C ASN A 551 9.37 26.75 8.77
N PRO A 552 8.43 26.91 7.84
CA PRO A 552 7.30 26.02 7.70
C PRO A 552 7.79 24.66 7.12
N LEU A 553 7.25 23.56 7.68
CA LEU A 553 7.47 22.19 7.18
C LEU A 553 6.35 21.74 6.22
N ILE A 554 5.64 22.69 5.61
CA ILE A 554 4.50 22.41 4.74
C ILE A 554 5.03 22.12 3.34
N LYS A 555 4.68 20.96 2.79
CA LYS A 555 4.97 20.62 1.41
C LYS A 555 3.86 21.19 0.51
N GLU A 556 4.26 21.95 -0.50
CA GLU A 556 3.34 22.51 -1.49
C GLU A 556 3.35 21.63 -2.76
N VAL A 557 2.18 21.28 -3.24
CA VAL A 557 2.02 20.42 -4.41
C VAL A 557 1.22 21.12 -5.48
N THR A 558 1.78 21.24 -6.68
CA THR A 558 1.10 21.71 -7.89
C THR A 558 1.00 20.58 -8.89
N GLN A 559 -0.19 20.33 -9.44
CA GLN A 559 -0.44 19.27 -10.42
C GLN A 559 -1.21 19.83 -11.60
N ALA A 560 -0.83 19.45 -12.82
CA ALA A 560 -1.57 19.70 -14.05
C ALA A 560 -1.79 18.38 -14.78
N GLU A 561 -2.98 18.21 -15.36
CA GLU A 561 -3.39 17.01 -16.07
C GLU A 561 -4.12 17.37 -17.37
N LEU A 562 -3.85 16.57 -18.42
CA LEU A 562 -4.61 16.58 -19.67
C LEU A 562 -4.90 15.14 -20.06
N GLY A 563 -6.17 14.73 -20.08
CA GLY A 563 -6.56 13.37 -20.33
C GLY A 563 -7.47 13.20 -21.54
N TYR A 564 -7.32 12.05 -22.21
CA TYR A 564 -8.21 11.54 -23.22
C TYR A 564 -8.90 10.28 -22.71
N LYS A 565 -10.19 10.15 -22.97
CA LYS A 565 -11.05 9.05 -22.50
C LYS A 565 -11.81 8.47 -23.68
N TYR A 566 -11.81 7.14 -23.77
CA TYR A 566 -12.66 6.38 -24.70
C TYR A 566 -13.21 5.15 -23.98
N MET A 567 -14.51 4.92 -24.05
CA MET A 567 -15.21 3.75 -23.50
C MET A 567 -16.17 3.20 -24.54
N GLY A 568 -15.65 2.40 -25.48
CA GLY A 568 -16.44 1.69 -26.50
C GLY A 568 -16.96 0.34 -26.00
N ASP A 569 -17.67 -0.40 -26.87
CA ASP A 569 -18.32 -1.67 -26.47
C ASP A 569 -17.34 -2.72 -25.97
N ASN A 570 -16.19 -2.86 -26.63
CA ASN A 570 -15.17 -3.89 -26.35
C ASN A 570 -13.84 -3.29 -25.87
N THR A 571 -13.73 -1.97 -25.81
CA THR A 571 -12.46 -1.30 -25.56
C THR A 571 -12.64 -0.09 -24.69
N ASP A 572 -11.88 0.00 -23.59
CA ASP A 572 -11.71 1.20 -22.80
C ASP A 572 -10.26 1.66 -22.93
N PHE A 573 -10.06 2.93 -23.19
CA PHE A 573 -8.73 3.54 -23.31
C PHE A 573 -8.70 4.91 -22.63
N PHE A 574 -7.75 5.07 -21.71
CA PHE A 574 -7.48 6.33 -21.03
C PHE A 574 -6.01 6.66 -21.18
N ALA A 575 -5.70 7.88 -21.56
CA ALA A 575 -4.34 8.40 -21.59
C ALA A 575 -4.33 9.72 -20.83
N THR A 576 -3.38 9.90 -19.89
CA THR A 576 -3.27 11.14 -19.11
C THR A 576 -1.84 11.63 -19.13
N LEU A 577 -1.62 12.81 -19.70
CA LEU A 577 -0.40 13.59 -19.53
C LEU A 577 -0.50 14.30 -18.18
N PHE A 578 0.55 14.23 -17.38
CA PHE A 578 0.63 14.89 -16.08
C PHE A 578 1.92 15.66 -15.90
N SER A 579 1.84 16.74 -15.13
CA SER A 579 2.99 17.49 -14.61
C SER A 579 2.77 17.74 -13.14
N ASN A 580 3.76 17.41 -12.32
CA ASN A 580 3.72 17.54 -10.85
C ASN A 580 4.94 18.30 -10.36
N GLU A 581 4.74 19.14 -9.34
CA GLU A 581 5.81 19.83 -8.61
C GLU A 581 5.53 19.66 -7.11
N VAL A 582 6.55 19.25 -6.36
CA VAL A 582 6.50 19.13 -4.87
C VAL A 582 7.61 20.02 -4.31
N LYS A 583 7.23 21.12 -3.66
CA LYS A 583 8.16 22.03 -2.97
C LYS A 583 8.23 21.76 -1.48
N GLY A 584 9.44 21.86 -0.93
CA GLY A 584 9.68 21.69 0.49
C GLY A 584 9.58 20.23 0.94
N ASP A 585 9.82 19.28 0.02
CA ASP A 585 9.98 17.89 0.41
C ASP A 585 11.24 17.72 1.25
N THR A 586 11.23 16.75 2.15
CA THR A 586 12.31 16.52 3.09
C THR A 586 12.81 15.09 2.95
N PHE A 587 14.11 14.93 2.76
CA PHE A 587 14.77 13.63 2.73
C PHE A 587 15.71 13.51 3.93
N VAL A 588 15.55 12.44 4.70
CA VAL A 588 16.40 12.09 5.84
C VAL A 588 17.07 10.76 5.54
N ARG A 589 18.39 10.73 5.47
CA ARG A 589 19.15 9.50 5.17
C ARG A 589 19.04 8.49 6.31
N ARG A 590 19.24 8.97 7.54
CA ARG A 590 19.10 8.17 8.77
C ARG A 590 18.33 8.96 9.82
N PRO A 591 17.48 8.29 10.65
CA PRO A 591 16.84 8.96 11.78
C PRO A 591 17.85 9.70 12.67
N GLY A 592 17.54 10.95 13.01
CA GLY A 592 18.42 11.83 13.81
C GLY A 592 19.44 12.65 13.00
N GLU A 593 19.57 12.43 11.71
CA GLU A 593 20.38 13.28 10.82
C GLU A 593 19.57 14.50 10.34
N PRO A 594 20.24 15.60 9.98
CA PRO A 594 19.56 16.75 9.37
C PRO A 594 18.91 16.37 8.04
N ALA A 595 17.66 16.84 7.84
CA ALA A 595 16.97 16.61 6.58
C ALA A 595 17.50 17.55 5.48
N GLU A 596 17.62 17.02 4.28
CA GLU A 596 17.76 17.78 3.05
C GLU A 596 16.38 18.26 2.59
N ILE A 597 16.25 19.53 2.18
CA ILE A 597 15.02 20.10 1.66
C ILE A 597 15.12 20.15 0.14
N LEU A 598 14.15 19.55 -0.55
CA LEU A 598 14.14 19.35 -1.98
C LEU A 598 12.90 19.98 -2.62
N THR A 599 13.03 20.34 -3.90
CA THR A 599 11.92 20.52 -4.82
C THR A 599 12.03 19.46 -5.92
N ASN A 600 11.00 18.64 -6.08
CA ASN A 600 10.93 17.58 -7.07
C ASN A 600 9.90 17.94 -8.13
N GLU A 601 10.25 17.75 -9.40
CA GLU A 601 9.36 17.91 -10.55
C GLU A 601 9.24 16.58 -11.31
N ALA A 602 8.08 16.37 -11.94
CA ALA A 602 7.85 15.25 -12.83
C ALA A 602 6.95 15.63 -13.99
N LEU A 603 7.28 15.14 -15.17
CA LEU A 603 6.45 15.21 -16.38
C LEU A 603 6.30 13.80 -16.94
N GLY A 604 5.06 13.37 -17.21
CA GLY A 604 4.86 12.01 -17.72
C GLY A 604 3.52 11.80 -18.39
N ILE A 605 3.39 10.62 -18.97
CA ILE A 605 2.15 10.12 -19.56
C ILE A 605 1.85 8.71 -19.05
N GLU A 606 0.61 8.47 -18.74
CA GLU A 606 0.11 7.16 -18.32
C GLU A 606 -0.99 6.67 -19.25
N PHE A 607 -1.08 5.34 -19.37
CA PHE A 607 -2.06 4.64 -20.18
C PHE A 607 -2.78 3.57 -19.35
N ASP A 608 -4.11 3.50 -19.49
CA ASP A 608 -4.98 2.44 -18.96
C ASP A 608 -5.83 1.93 -20.14
N TYR A 609 -5.59 0.69 -20.56
CA TYR A 609 -6.26 0.08 -21.70
C TYR A 609 -6.86 -1.26 -21.30
N ASN A 610 -8.13 -1.43 -21.60
CA ASN A 610 -8.85 -2.69 -21.44
C ASN A 610 -9.50 -3.07 -22.75
N TYR A 611 -9.30 -4.30 -23.18
CA TYR A 611 -9.94 -4.89 -24.35
C TYR A 611 -10.60 -6.20 -23.98
N ASN A 612 -11.86 -6.36 -24.35
CA ASN A 612 -12.63 -7.60 -24.16
C ASN A 612 -13.28 -7.98 -25.49
N HIS A 613 -13.00 -9.19 -25.97
CA HIS A 613 -13.52 -9.69 -27.22
C HIS A 613 -14.50 -10.86 -27.00
N GLU A 614 -15.55 -10.96 -27.81
CA GLU A 614 -16.57 -12.03 -27.72
C GLU A 614 -16.00 -13.46 -27.82
N SER A 615 -14.76 -13.63 -28.35
CA SER A 615 -14.07 -14.93 -28.38
C SER A 615 -13.53 -15.39 -27.04
N GLY A 616 -13.70 -14.63 -25.96
CA GLY A 616 -13.11 -14.88 -24.65
C GLY A 616 -11.71 -14.27 -24.46
N LEU A 617 -11.13 -13.60 -25.47
CA LEU A 617 -9.85 -12.89 -25.30
C LEU A 617 -10.08 -11.56 -24.57
N SER A 618 -9.33 -11.32 -23.50
CA SER A 618 -9.23 -10.00 -22.90
C SER A 618 -7.77 -9.59 -22.68
N VAL A 619 -7.52 -8.29 -22.70
CA VAL A 619 -6.19 -7.71 -22.47
C VAL A 619 -6.34 -6.48 -21.59
N ASN A 620 -5.63 -6.46 -20.47
CA ASN A 620 -5.43 -5.26 -19.68
C ASN A 620 -3.99 -4.78 -19.85
N LEU A 621 -3.80 -3.48 -20.09
CA LEU A 621 -2.48 -2.87 -20.20
C LEU A 621 -2.44 -1.60 -19.37
N ASN A 622 -1.44 -1.50 -18.52
CA ASN A 622 -1.06 -0.29 -17.78
C ASN A 622 0.36 0.09 -18.18
N ALA A 623 0.59 1.36 -18.48
CA ALA A 623 1.94 1.83 -18.79
C ALA A 623 2.11 3.27 -18.28
N THR A 624 3.33 3.61 -17.92
CA THR A 624 3.74 4.96 -17.54
C THR A 624 5.09 5.25 -18.14
N VAL A 625 5.26 6.46 -18.68
CA VAL A 625 6.55 7.01 -19.09
C VAL A 625 6.65 8.37 -18.42
N GLN A 626 7.74 8.62 -17.70
CA GLN A 626 7.93 9.87 -16.98
C GLN A 626 9.40 10.27 -16.92
N ASP A 627 9.61 11.56 -16.72
CA ASP A 627 10.88 12.19 -16.43
C ASP A 627 10.77 12.87 -15.07
N THR A 628 11.74 12.71 -14.20
CA THR A 628 11.75 13.28 -12.85
C THR A 628 13.04 14.03 -12.61
N GLU A 629 12.96 15.19 -11.96
CA GLU A 629 14.11 16.04 -11.68
C GLU A 629 14.03 16.67 -10.29
N ILE A 630 15.14 16.72 -9.60
CA ILE A 630 15.33 17.53 -8.40
C ILE A 630 15.71 18.91 -8.85
N THR A 631 14.78 19.87 -8.84
CA THR A 631 14.98 21.22 -9.39
C THR A 631 15.53 22.21 -8.37
N GLU A 632 15.44 21.91 -7.06
CA GLU A 632 16.08 22.66 -5.98
C GLU A 632 16.62 21.70 -4.94
N SER A 633 17.91 21.76 -4.65
CA SER A 633 18.62 21.00 -3.61
C SER A 633 19.96 21.66 -3.33
N PRO A 634 20.51 21.56 -2.11
CA PRO A 634 21.87 22.01 -1.82
C PRO A 634 22.92 21.29 -2.66
N ASP A 635 22.77 19.99 -2.89
CA ASP A 635 23.83 19.13 -3.45
C ASP A 635 23.39 18.32 -4.68
N ASN A 636 22.05 18.16 -4.94
CA ASN A 636 21.53 17.21 -5.91
C ASN A 636 20.68 17.87 -7.03
N GLU A 637 20.79 19.20 -7.23
CA GLU A 637 20.06 19.94 -8.26
C GLU A 637 20.42 19.43 -9.67
N GLY A 638 19.38 19.13 -10.47
CA GLY A 638 19.49 18.59 -11.82
C GLY A 638 19.59 17.05 -11.89
N ASN A 639 19.60 16.37 -10.74
CA ASN A 639 19.57 14.91 -10.69
C ASN A 639 18.13 14.38 -10.82
N GLU A 640 18.01 13.13 -11.29
CA GLU A 640 16.73 12.42 -11.24
C GLU A 640 16.33 12.07 -9.80
N SER A 641 15.03 12.12 -9.51
CA SER A 641 14.54 11.67 -8.20
C SER A 641 14.81 10.19 -7.99
N GLN A 642 15.35 9.82 -6.80
CA GLN A 642 15.73 8.46 -6.51
C GLN A 642 14.57 7.46 -6.62
N ARG A 643 14.88 6.23 -7.03
CA ARG A 643 14.01 5.04 -7.03
C ARG A 643 12.78 5.16 -7.93
N GLN A 644 12.75 6.07 -8.88
CA GLN A 644 11.64 6.25 -9.79
C GLN A 644 12.01 5.84 -11.22
N PRO A 645 11.34 4.80 -11.78
CA PRO A 645 11.65 4.37 -13.14
C PRO A 645 11.16 5.38 -14.18
N GLY A 646 11.96 5.59 -15.24
CA GLY A 646 11.58 6.43 -16.38
C GLY A 646 10.42 5.84 -17.16
N TRP A 647 10.27 4.51 -17.18
CA TRP A 647 9.08 3.85 -17.70
C TRP A 647 8.78 2.55 -16.97
N GLN A 648 7.50 2.17 -16.97
CA GLN A 648 7.03 0.87 -16.54
C GLN A 648 5.83 0.43 -17.38
N ILE A 649 5.71 -0.87 -17.60
CA ILE A 649 4.61 -1.47 -18.34
C ILE A 649 4.13 -2.76 -17.67
N ARG A 650 2.83 -2.96 -17.68
CA ARG A 650 2.18 -4.19 -17.23
C ARG A 650 1.12 -4.58 -18.23
N VAL A 651 1.21 -5.79 -18.79
CA VAL A 651 0.25 -6.35 -19.76
C VAL A 651 -0.27 -7.67 -19.23
N THR A 652 -1.59 -7.75 -19.09
CA THR A 652 -2.29 -8.95 -18.59
C THR A 652 -3.27 -9.45 -19.65
N PRO A 653 -2.84 -10.26 -20.62
CA PRO A 653 -3.75 -11.01 -21.47
C PRO A 653 -4.45 -12.13 -20.68
N SER A 654 -5.69 -12.41 -21.01
CA SER A 654 -6.40 -13.60 -20.53
C SER A 654 -7.30 -14.17 -21.64
N TYR A 655 -7.55 -15.47 -21.56
CA TYR A 655 -8.38 -16.17 -22.53
C TYR A 655 -9.32 -17.16 -21.83
N ASP A 656 -10.60 -16.98 -22.06
CA ASP A 656 -11.66 -17.84 -21.59
C ASP A 656 -11.95 -18.93 -22.61
N PHE A 657 -12.01 -20.18 -22.15
CA PHE A 657 -12.20 -21.34 -23.03
C PHE A 657 -12.88 -22.50 -22.27
N GLU A 658 -13.32 -23.49 -23.01
CA GLU A 658 -13.85 -24.70 -22.41
C GLU A 658 -12.75 -25.79 -22.33
N LEU A 659 -12.53 -26.32 -21.13
CA LEU A 659 -11.59 -27.39 -20.83
C LEU A 659 -12.35 -28.62 -20.33
N ALA A 660 -12.45 -29.66 -21.17
CA ALA A 660 -13.13 -30.90 -20.82
C ALA A 660 -14.59 -30.74 -20.35
N GLY A 661 -15.32 -29.77 -20.90
CA GLY A 661 -16.70 -29.46 -20.51
C GLY A 661 -16.82 -28.52 -19.28
N MET A 662 -15.71 -27.95 -18.81
CA MET A 662 -15.65 -26.99 -17.71
C MET A 662 -15.23 -25.63 -18.27
N PHE A 663 -15.78 -24.56 -17.71
CA PHE A 663 -15.30 -23.22 -18.01
C PHE A 663 -13.87 -23.03 -17.44
N ALA A 664 -12.99 -22.44 -18.22
CA ALA A 664 -11.62 -22.20 -17.81
C ALA A 664 -11.10 -20.85 -18.33
N THR A 665 -10.27 -20.19 -17.54
CA THR A 665 -9.56 -18.95 -17.90
C THR A 665 -8.06 -19.15 -17.69
N ILE A 666 -7.27 -18.99 -18.75
CA ILE A 666 -5.82 -18.83 -18.65
C ILE A 666 -5.48 -17.35 -18.73
N TYR A 667 -4.58 -16.90 -17.88
CA TYR A 667 -4.11 -15.52 -17.90
C TYR A 667 -2.62 -15.46 -17.57
N GLY A 668 -1.95 -14.43 -18.08
CA GLY A 668 -0.55 -14.15 -17.74
C GLY A 668 -0.37 -12.66 -17.51
N THR A 669 0.65 -12.29 -16.79
CA THR A 669 1.04 -10.90 -16.63
C THR A 669 2.52 -10.76 -16.97
N PHE A 670 2.81 -9.94 -17.96
CA PHE A 670 4.15 -9.44 -18.22
C PHE A 670 4.30 -8.06 -17.58
N SER A 671 5.35 -7.88 -16.79
CA SER A 671 5.70 -6.59 -16.17
C SER A 671 7.15 -6.29 -16.48
N ALA A 672 7.44 -5.07 -16.92
CA ALA A 672 8.79 -4.58 -17.14
C ALA A 672 8.95 -3.17 -16.57
N VAL A 673 10.12 -2.88 -16.05
CA VAL A 673 10.48 -1.61 -15.43
C VAL A 673 11.86 -1.18 -15.87
N ASP A 674 12.05 0.12 -16.04
CA ASP A 674 13.30 0.75 -16.47
C ASP A 674 14.36 0.74 -15.36
N ASP A 675 15.60 1.04 -15.77
CA ASP A 675 16.66 1.42 -14.85
C ASP A 675 16.24 2.64 -14.04
N ARG A 676 16.79 2.77 -12.83
CA ARG A 676 16.56 3.92 -11.96
C ARG A 676 17.70 4.11 -10.98
N TYR A 677 17.86 5.31 -10.47
CA TYR A 677 18.85 5.56 -9.43
C TYR A 677 18.37 5.13 -8.04
N GLY A 678 19.25 4.49 -7.28
CA GLY A 678 18.98 4.07 -5.90
C GLY A 678 19.08 5.21 -4.88
N ASN A 679 19.68 6.33 -5.25
CA ASN A 679 19.96 7.48 -4.40
C ASN A 679 19.80 8.82 -5.17
N ASN A 680 19.63 9.93 -4.43
CA ASN A 680 19.47 11.27 -5.01
C ASN A 680 20.76 11.80 -5.67
N GLU A 681 21.93 11.26 -5.30
CA GLU A 681 23.22 11.61 -5.89
C GLU A 681 23.40 11.02 -7.31
N ASN A 682 22.49 10.16 -7.75
CA ASN A 682 22.52 9.44 -9.03
C ASN A 682 23.83 8.63 -9.26
N THR A 683 24.39 8.10 -8.19
CA THR A 683 25.66 7.34 -8.24
C THR A 683 25.43 5.82 -8.28
N VAL A 684 24.28 5.35 -7.85
CA VAL A 684 23.93 3.92 -7.79
C VAL A 684 22.79 3.64 -8.75
N VAL A 685 23.03 2.80 -9.74
CA VAL A 685 22.02 2.36 -10.71
C VAL A 685 21.41 1.04 -10.23
N LEU A 686 20.08 1.01 -10.15
CA LEU A 686 19.28 -0.20 -10.02
C LEU A 686 18.82 -0.59 -11.43
N GLU A 687 19.33 -1.70 -11.93
CA GLU A 687 18.99 -2.19 -13.27
C GLU A 687 17.49 -2.48 -13.40
N GLY A 688 16.95 -2.25 -14.59
CA GLY A 688 15.60 -2.64 -14.96
C GLY A 688 15.44 -4.16 -14.97
N TYR A 689 14.20 -4.62 -14.90
CA TYR A 689 13.92 -6.06 -14.93
C TYR A 689 12.58 -6.36 -15.62
N GLU A 690 12.42 -7.62 -16.02
CA GLU A 690 11.22 -8.14 -16.63
C GLU A 690 10.69 -9.31 -15.80
N LYS A 691 9.41 -9.28 -15.44
CA LYS A 691 8.75 -10.33 -14.65
C LYS A 691 7.57 -10.92 -15.40
N PHE A 692 7.43 -12.23 -15.32
CA PHE A 692 6.30 -12.95 -15.92
C PHE A 692 5.54 -13.77 -14.88
N ASP A 693 4.21 -13.57 -14.82
CA ASP A 693 3.28 -14.30 -13.98
C ASP A 693 2.31 -15.10 -14.85
N LEU A 694 1.83 -16.24 -14.36
CA LEU A 694 0.91 -17.11 -15.10
C LEU A 694 -0.14 -17.70 -14.16
N GLY A 695 -1.39 -17.74 -14.58
CA GLY A 695 -2.45 -18.37 -13.83
C GLY A 695 -3.45 -19.13 -14.69
N LEU A 696 -4.11 -20.09 -14.07
CA LEU A 696 -5.21 -20.87 -14.64
C LEU A 696 -6.34 -20.93 -13.58
N ILE A 697 -7.53 -20.59 -14.02
CA ILE A 697 -8.77 -20.78 -13.27
C ILE A 697 -9.60 -21.85 -14.00
N VAL A 698 -10.21 -22.77 -13.27
CA VAL A 698 -11.13 -23.77 -13.79
C VAL A 698 -12.37 -23.82 -12.90
N GLU A 699 -13.54 -23.83 -13.50
CA GLU A 699 -14.83 -23.94 -12.84
C GLU A 699 -15.48 -25.31 -13.13
N PRO A 700 -15.21 -26.33 -12.29
CA PRO A 700 -15.69 -27.69 -12.52
C PRO A 700 -17.19 -27.86 -12.30
N ALA A 701 -17.80 -26.99 -11.51
CA ALA A 701 -19.22 -26.96 -11.20
C ALA A 701 -19.63 -25.54 -10.85
N GLU A 702 -20.92 -25.27 -10.88
CA GLU A 702 -21.46 -23.97 -10.47
C GLU A 702 -21.00 -23.60 -9.06
N GLY A 703 -20.53 -22.38 -8.92
CA GLY A 703 -19.95 -21.85 -7.67
C GLY A 703 -18.60 -22.40 -7.25
N LEU A 704 -18.11 -23.50 -7.84
CA LEU A 704 -16.80 -24.09 -7.50
C LEU A 704 -15.71 -23.60 -8.46
N LYS A 705 -14.69 -22.93 -7.92
CA LYS A 705 -13.55 -22.41 -8.65
C LYS A 705 -12.24 -23.00 -8.11
N LEU A 706 -11.39 -23.48 -9.00
CA LEU A 706 -10.02 -23.91 -8.72
C LEU A 706 -9.07 -22.96 -9.41
N GLN A 707 -8.07 -22.46 -8.70
CA GLN A 707 -7.07 -21.55 -9.27
C GLN A 707 -5.66 -22.01 -8.93
N ILE A 708 -4.77 -21.95 -9.90
CA ILE A 708 -3.32 -22.00 -9.74
C ILE A 708 -2.75 -20.68 -10.24
N ALA A 709 -1.91 -20.02 -9.45
CA ALA A 709 -1.26 -18.79 -9.80
C ALA A 709 0.24 -18.85 -9.46
N ALA A 710 1.08 -18.73 -10.49
CA ALA A 710 2.52 -18.63 -10.38
C ALA A 710 2.94 -17.18 -10.53
N ASP A 711 3.58 -16.61 -9.52
CA ASP A 711 4.19 -15.29 -9.53
C ASP A 711 5.70 -15.44 -9.77
N ASN A 712 6.28 -14.51 -10.56
CA ASN A 712 7.68 -14.56 -10.96
C ASN A 712 8.09 -15.93 -11.55
N LEU A 713 7.35 -16.39 -12.55
CA LEU A 713 7.52 -17.75 -13.11
C LEU A 713 8.94 -18.03 -13.62
N THR A 714 9.62 -17.02 -14.13
CA THR A 714 10.98 -17.09 -14.68
C THR A 714 12.06 -16.98 -13.60
N ASP A 715 11.68 -16.74 -12.33
CA ASP A 715 12.58 -16.58 -11.20
C ASP A 715 13.58 -15.42 -11.38
N GLU A 716 13.06 -14.29 -11.88
CA GLU A 716 13.80 -13.06 -12.10
C GLU A 716 14.36 -12.53 -10.77
N GLN A 717 15.60 -12.05 -10.80
CA GLN A 717 16.36 -11.53 -9.64
C GLN A 717 16.40 -9.99 -9.60
N GLY A 718 15.37 -9.31 -10.12
CA GLY A 718 15.30 -7.86 -10.16
C GLY A 718 15.39 -7.21 -8.77
N ILE A 719 15.93 -6.00 -8.69
CA ILE A 719 16.07 -5.24 -7.46
C ILE A 719 15.01 -4.15 -7.42
N THR A 720 14.19 -4.08 -6.37
CA THR A 720 13.18 -3.03 -6.21
C THR A 720 13.73 -1.78 -5.56
N GLU A 721 14.58 -1.92 -4.55
CA GLU A 721 15.05 -0.85 -3.69
C GLU A 721 16.56 -0.99 -3.45
N GLY A 722 17.32 0.09 -3.61
CA GLY A 722 18.66 0.23 -3.03
C GLY A 722 18.55 0.79 -1.62
N ASP A 723 19.49 0.46 -0.75
CA ASP A 723 19.56 1.03 0.60
C ASP A 723 20.12 2.47 0.55
N PRO A 724 19.30 3.52 0.69
CA PRO A 724 19.74 4.90 0.55
C PRO A 724 20.55 5.41 1.75
N ARG A 725 20.66 4.62 2.83
CA ARG A 725 21.42 4.99 4.04
C ARG A 725 22.93 5.00 3.83
N ASN A 726 23.42 4.28 2.83
CA ASN A 726 24.81 4.27 2.45
C ASN A 726 24.98 4.83 1.04
N VAL A 727 25.93 5.75 0.84
CA VAL A 727 26.17 6.41 -0.45
C VAL A 727 26.50 5.41 -1.56
N ASP A 728 27.23 4.35 -1.21
CA ASP A 728 27.60 3.29 -2.15
C ASP A 728 26.51 2.22 -2.33
N ALA A 729 25.40 2.32 -1.58
CA ALA A 729 24.25 1.40 -1.56
C ALA A 729 24.65 -0.08 -1.74
N PRO A 730 25.49 -0.64 -0.84
CA PRO A 730 26.01 -2.00 -0.98
C PRO A 730 24.93 -3.07 -0.81
N ASN A 731 23.75 -2.67 -0.36
CA ASN A 731 22.60 -3.54 -0.12
C ASN A 731 21.43 -3.15 -1.04
N GLY A 732 20.64 -4.14 -1.42
CA GLY A 732 19.43 -3.95 -2.19
C GLY A 732 18.33 -4.94 -1.77
N ARG A 733 17.11 -4.67 -2.17
CA ARG A 733 15.98 -5.57 -1.90
C ARG A 733 15.52 -6.19 -3.20
N TYR A 734 15.72 -7.50 -3.33
CA TYR A 734 15.23 -8.26 -4.48
C TYR A 734 13.70 -8.27 -4.54
N ILE A 735 13.14 -8.39 -5.75
CA ILE A 735 11.72 -8.75 -5.93
C ILE A 735 11.43 -10.07 -5.21
N MET A 736 10.15 -10.37 -4.99
CA MET A 736 9.79 -11.66 -4.39
C MET A 736 10.18 -12.82 -5.34
N PRO A 737 10.76 -13.91 -4.81
CA PRO A 737 11.15 -15.07 -5.61
C PRO A 737 9.91 -15.74 -6.23
N ARG A 738 10.15 -16.66 -7.15
CA ARG A 738 9.09 -17.49 -7.73
C ARG A 738 8.25 -18.16 -6.65
N SER A 739 6.95 -18.09 -6.80
CA SER A 739 6.02 -18.75 -5.88
C SER A 739 4.77 -19.22 -6.58
N ILE A 740 4.20 -20.33 -6.12
CA ILE A 740 3.00 -20.92 -6.68
C ILE A 740 1.93 -21.01 -5.59
N LYS A 741 0.77 -20.42 -5.87
CA LYS A 741 -0.42 -20.51 -5.01
C LYS A 741 -1.47 -21.40 -5.65
N PHE A 742 -2.18 -22.16 -4.82
CA PHE A 742 -3.34 -22.96 -5.18
C PHE A 742 -4.52 -22.50 -4.33
N SER A 743 -5.65 -22.23 -4.94
CA SER A 743 -6.86 -21.93 -4.22
C SER A 743 -8.06 -22.73 -4.71
N VAL A 744 -8.96 -23.01 -3.79
CA VAL A 744 -10.27 -23.58 -4.00
C VAL A 744 -11.28 -22.65 -3.38
N SER A 745 -12.24 -22.15 -4.15
CA SER A 745 -13.33 -21.34 -3.64
C SER A 745 -14.67 -21.93 -4.04
N TYR A 746 -15.64 -21.78 -3.14
CA TYR A 746 -17.03 -22.14 -3.39
C TYR A 746 -17.92 -20.96 -3.01
N SER A 747 -18.74 -20.55 -3.99
CA SER A 747 -19.72 -19.48 -3.83
C SER A 747 -21.13 -20.01 -4.09
N PHE A 748 -22.09 -19.55 -3.33
CA PHE A 748 -23.49 -19.98 -3.41
C PHE A 748 -24.43 -18.81 -3.16
#